data_299fef6f6d7fd7b2a985bb4c7a919b6b
#
_entry.id   299fef6f6d7fd7b2a985bb4c7a919b6b
#
_cell.length_a   1.000
_cell.length_b   1.000
_cell.length_c   1.000
_cell.angle_alpha   90.00
_cell.angle_beta   90.00
_cell.angle_gamma   90.00
#
_symmetry.space_group_name_H-M   'P 1'
#
loop_
_entity.id
_entity.type
_entity.pdbx_description
1 polymer ?
#
loop_
_entity_poly.entity_id
_entity_poly.type
_entity_poly.pdbx_seq_one_letter_code
_entity_poly.pdbx_strand_id
1 'polypeptide(L)'
;MEIISKSKEERDIYLIPPNFISEGSLFGGMLKLRNAIEAVVFSLGIAVPVLKIAAFSFTTKIIILCLTALPIGIFALIGVGGESLTAFLINFFHFLRARRIVSAETTCVSDEKRTDKHLFPDIGDLPEEFDEEERVSVRKKRKKRQPAEADFFPVEKIENGICYLKDKRYIKIMQIEPINFLLRSAREQRNIIYSYMSYLQISPVKMQIKVISKKADIGSHLQKIQNDIAQEKNEKCKILLMDYYNLIRRIGLKEAVTRRFFMVLEYEPMPGGSKKNEEKEAIAQLHIAEQTARTYLRQCGNEVIEQEKPEEFMAELFYILLNRKKSNSVGFVENAAEAVDEYFLAVDKTDKIEIPISSLVMPKEIKFQKGSYIEIDGLYYACFMIPSDGYKSQVAAGWLSLLVNVGEGIDVDIFLNKEPKDKAQFRLGQQIRINRSKMKETSDTNTDFDEIDSAIRSGYYLKEGLANNQDFYYMNILITITADSVEELEWRSNEMKKLMVSQDLQMKPCYFRQEQAFLSTLPLNKMEKGLYALSKRNVLTSGVSGCYPYVSFEMSDDNGILLGVNRYNNSLIIVDIFNSKIYKNANMAILGTSGAGKTFTLQLMAMRLREKNVQVFILAPLKGHEFRRACHNIDGEFIQISPASHHCINIMEIRKTDQKANICLDGDQRAERSELAAKIQRLHIFFSLLIPDMSHEERQLLDEALIKTYALKGITHQNASLYQQDGSYKP
;
A
#
# COMPACT_ATOMS: atom_id res chain seq x y z
N MET A 1 3.58 35.46 26.98
CA MET A 1 4.49 34.32 26.68
C MET A 1 4.03 32.99 27.32
N GLU A 2 2.86 32.97 27.97
CA GLU A 2 2.30 31.77 28.66
C GLU A 2 1.15 31.06 27.91
N ILE A 3 0.76 31.54 26.72
CA ILE A 3 -0.34 30.94 25.92
C ILE A 3 0.18 30.00 24.84
N ILE A 4 1.48 29.90 24.61
CA ILE A 4 2.09 29.04 23.57
C ILE A 4 2.55 27.68 24.11
N SER A 5 2.46 27.42 25.43
CA SER A 5 2.95 26.16 26.04
C SER A 5 1.89 25.06 26.26
N LYS A 6 0.64 25.24 25.81
CA LYS A 6 -0.46 24.29 26.08
C LYS A 6 -1.03 23.54 24.86
N SER A 7 -0.30 23.43 23.75
CA SER A 7 -0.69 22.57 22.64
C SER A 7 0.43 21.63 22.20
N LYS A 8 1.06 20.90 23.10
CA LYS A 8 1.48 19.55 22.77
C LYS A 8 0.18 18.75 22.74
N GLU A 9 -0.45 18.64 21.56
CA GLU A 9 -1.47 17.63 21.32
C GLU A 9 -0.87 16.29 21.75
N GLU A 10 -1.33 15.75 22.87
CA GLU A 10 -0.97 14.41 23.31
C GLU A 10 -1.45 13.46 22.22
N ARG A 11 -0.50 12.94 21.43
CA ARG A 11 -0.80 11.88 20.47
C ARG A 11 -1.21 10.66 21.28
N ASP A 12 -2.34 10.10 20.97
CA ASP A 12 -2.80 8.86 21.61
C ASP A 12 -1.74 7.77 21.41
N ILE A 13 -1.30 7.16 22.51
CA ILE A 13 -0.30 6.10 22.52
C ILE A 13 -1.02 4.76 22.67
N TYR A 14 -0.74 3.85 21.77
CA TYR A 14 -1.25 2.48 21.79
C TYR A 14 -0.18 1.51 22.25
N LEU A 15 -0.57 0.51 23.05
CA LEU A 15 0.36 -0.47 23.60
C LEU A 15 0.34 -1.76 22.77
N ILE A 16 1.54 -2.23 22.42
CA ILE A 16 1.81 -3.55 21.83
C ILE A 16 2.71 -4.28 22.82
N PRO A 17 2.15 -4.91 23.86
CA PRO A 17 2.94 -5.48 24.94
C PRO A 17 3.83 -6.62 24.43
N PRO A 18 4.98 -6.87 25.06
CA PRO A 18 5.79 -8.06 24.78
C PRO A 18 4.97 -9.34 24.99
N ASN A 19 5.37 -10.41 24.30
CA ASN A 19 4.66 -11.68 24.43
C ASN A 19 4.71 -12.17 25.89
N PHE A 20 3.53 -12.50 26.43
CA PHE A 20 3.41 -13.00 27.81
C PHE A 20 3.85 -14.45 27.96
N ILE A 21 3.90 -15.22 26.87
CA ILE A 21 4.46 -16.56 26.80
C ILE A 21 5.91 -16.41 26.36
N SER A 22 6.82 -16.25 27.30
CA SER A 22 8.25 -16.47 27.05
C SER A 22 8.53 -17.97 27.07
N GLU A 23 9.09 -18.54 26.02
CA GLU A 23 9.73 -19.83 26.09
C GLU A 23 10.80 -19.68 27.16
N GLY A 24 10.79 -20.55 28.22
CA GLY A 24 11.63 -20.42 29.40
C GLY A 24 13.05 -19.95 29.06
N SER A 25 13.41 -18.80 29.57
CA SER A 25 14.74 -18.20 29.41
C SER A 25 15.62 -18.55 30.60
N LEU A 26 16.90 -18.79 30.35
CA LEU A 26 17.94 -18.98 31.31
C LEU A 26 18.94 -17.83 31.25
N PHE A 27 19.60 -17.50 32.37
CA PHE A 27 20.63 -16.45 32.42
C PHE A 27 20.16 -15.07 31.91
N GLY A 28 19.09 -14.52 32.50
CA GLY A 28 18.66 -13.16 32.20
C GLY A 28 18.07 -12.96 30.77
N GLY A 29 17.37 -13.96 30.26
CA GLY A 29 16.76 -13.83 28.91
C GLY A 29 17.69 -14.10 27.75
N MET A 30 19.01 -14.22 27.99
CA MET A 30 20.00 -14.41 26.93
C MET A 30 19.90 -15.78 26.26
N LEU A 31 19.44 -16.81 26.99
CA LEU A 31 19.45 -18.17 26.49
C LEU A 31 18.06 -18.82 26.64
N LYS A 32 17.53 -19.36 25.56
CA LYS A 32 16.29 -20.13 25.58
C LYS A 32 16.56 -21.49 26.21
N LEU A 33 15.72 -21.94 27.18
CA LEU A 33 15.82 -23.24 27.83
C LEU A 33 16.00 -24.40 26.84
N ARG A 34 15.29 -24.35 25.73
CA ARG A 34 15.40 -25.32 24.64
C ARG A 34 16.81 -25.37 24.07
N ASN A 35 17.41 -24.21 23.78
CA ASN A 35 18.77 -24.12 23.25
C ASN A 35 19.80 -24.68 24.25
N ALA A 36 19.60 -24.41 25.54
CA ALA A 36 20.47 -24.97 26.59
C ALA A 36 20.38 -26.51 26.67
N ILE A 37 19.18 -27.07 26.60
CA ILE A 37 18.99 -28.53 26.54
C ILE A 37 19.65 -29.09 25.28
N GLU A 38 19.45 -28.49 24.12
CA GLU A 38 20.09 -28.91 22.88
C GLU A 38 21.62 -28.83 22.96
N ALA A 39 22.18 -27.76 23.52
CA ALA A 39 23.62 -27.61 23.73
C ALA A 39 24.19 -28.73 24.61
N VAL A 40 23.53 -29.07 25.69
CA VAL A 40 23.91 -30.19 26.56
C VAL A 40 23.86 -31.53 25.82
N VAL A 41 22.76 -31.79 25.09
CA VAL A 41 22.60 -33.04 24.32
C VAL A 41 23.65 -33.18 23.24
N PHE A 42 23.90 -32.13 22.43
CA PHE A 42 24.94 -32.17 21.40
C PHE A 42 26.35 -32.31 21.97
N SER A 43 26.66 -31.56 23.05
CA SER A 43 27.97 -31.63 23.69
C SER A 43 28.22 -33.01 24.29
N LEU A 44 27.22 -33.61 24.99
CA LEU A 44 27.32 -34.98 25.52
C LEU A 44 27.40 -36.03 24.41
N GLY A 45 26.62 -35.84 23.32
CA GLY A 45 26.64 -36.74 22.16
C GLY A 45 28.02 -36.84 21.48
N ILE A 46 28.83 -35.78 21.56
CA ILE A 46 30.21 -35.76 21.06
C ILE A 46 31.18 -36.21 22.17
N ALA A 47 30.98 -35.77 23.38
CA ALA A 47 31.91 -36.04 24.49
C ALA A 47 31.98 -37.54 24.85
N VAL A 48 30.81 -38.21 24.93
CA VAL A 48 30.75 -39.62 25.29
C VAL A 48 31.53 -40.55 24.36
N PRO A 49 31.38 -40.46 23.02
CA PRO A 49 32.19 -41.25 22.11
C PRO A 49 33.70 -40.93 22.21
N VAL A 50 34.07 -39.64 22.24
CA VAL A 50 35.49 -39.22 22.33
C VAL A 50 36.17 -39.76 23.61
N LEU A 51 35.48 -39.72 24.73
CA LEU A 51 35.98 -40.22 26.01
C LEU A 51 36.15 -41.77 26.02
N LYS A 52 35.25 -42.50 25.30
CA LYS A 52 35.32 -43.96 25.20
C LYS A 52 36.39 -44.48 24.26
N ILE A 53 36.94 -43.70 23.37
CA ILE A 53 38.02 -44.14 22.45
C ILE A 53 39.32 -44.35 23.27
N ALA A 54 39.72 -45.59 23.43
CA ALA A 54 40.90 -45.97 24.22
C ALA A 54 42.25 -45.58 23.53
N ALA A 55 42.24 -45.37 22.22
CA ALA A 55 43.46 -45.10 21.42
C ALA A 55 44.05 -43.70 21.65
N PHE A 56 43.31 -42.74 22.26
CA PHE A 56 43.77 -41.36 22.43
C PHE A 56 44.28 -41.12 23.87
N SER A 57 45.38 -40.36 23.99
CA SER A 57 45.86 -39.87 25.27
C SER A 57 44.83 -38.91 25.90
N PHE A 58 44.85 -38.74 27.23
CA PHE A 58 43.93 -37.84 27.90
C PHE A 58 44.00 -36.40 27.41
N THR A 59 45.21 -35.89 27.15
CA THR A 59 45.44 -34.56 26.57
C THR A 59 44.85 -34.41 25.17
N THR A 60 44.99 -35.44 24.33
CA THR A 60 44.41 -35.45 22.97
C THR A 60 42.88 -35.44 23.02
N LYS A 61 42.26 -36.15 23.97
CA LYS A 61 40.80 -36.13 24.17
C LYS A 61 40.31 -34.75 24.56
N ILE A 62 41.02 -34.04 25.43
CA ILE A 62 40.65 -32.67 25.84
C ILE A 62 40.76 -31.74 24.61
N ILE A 63 41.82 -31.80 23.86
CA ILE A 63 42.01 -30.97 22.65
C ILE A 63 40.85 -31.21 21.64
N ILE A 64 40.51 -32.49 21.39
CA ILE A 64 39.39 -32.83 20.48
C ILE A 64 38.06 -32.28 21.03
N LEU A 65 37.81 -32.40 22.34
CA LEU A 65 36.56 -31.84 22.95
C LEU A 65 36.50 -30.33 22.85
N CYS A 66 37.61 -29.63 23.09
CA CYS A 66 37.67 -28.17 22.93
C CYS A 66 37.47 -27.72 21.48
N LEU A 67 37.92 -28.51 20.52
CA LEU A 67 37.79 -28.17 19.09
C LEU A 67 36.46 -28.58 18.48
N THR A 68 35.70 -29.53 19.07
CA THR A 68 34.46 -30.07 18.51
C THR A 68 33.25 -29.82 19.37
N ALA A 69 33.24 -30.31 20.60
CA ALA A 69 32.06 -30.24 21.51
C ALA A 69 31.78 -28.82 21.97
N LEU A 70 32.82 -28.04 22.27
CA LEU A 70 32.68 -26.68 22.77
C LEU A 70 32.13 -25.72 21.73
N PRO A 71 32.62 -25.61 20.48
CA PRO A 71 32.03 -24.78 19.45
C PRO A 71 30.58 -25.17 19.14
N ILE A 72 30.31 -26.46 18.97
CA ILE A 72 28.95 -26.95 18.69
C ILE A 72 28.01 -26.64 19.85
N GLY A 73 28.46 -26.81 21.10
CA GLY A 73 27.70 -26.45 22.31
C GLY A 73 27.39 -24.95 22.35
N ILE A 74 28.36 -24.09 22.05
CA ILE A 74 28.15 -22.63 21.97
C ILE A 74 27.17 -22.27 20.84
N PHE A 75 27.33 -22.86 19.66
CA PHE A 75 26.40 -22.64 18.53
C PHE A 75 24.97 -23.10 18.87
N ALA A 76 24.83 -24.25 19.51
CA ALA A 76 23.51 -24.73 19.94
C ALA A 76 22.88 -23.84 21.04
N LEU A 77 23.72 -23.29 21.93
CA LEU A 77 23.29 -22.40 23.01
C LEU A 77 22.78 -21.07 22.50
N ILE A 78 23.51 -20.44 21.55
CA ILE A 78 23.13 -19.15 20.93
C ILE A 78 21.92 -19.35 20.00
N GLY A 79 21.87 -20.47 19.28
CA GLY A 79 20.92 -20.72 18.20
C GLY A 79 21.24 -19.92 16.93
N VAL A 80 20.48 -20.13 15.88
CA VAL A 80 20.67 -19.47 14.58
C VAL A 80 19.39 -18.74 14.19
N GLY A 81 19.47 -17.44 13.94
CA GLY A 81 18.33 -16.64 13.47
C GLY A 81 17.16 -16.49 14.47
N GLY A 82 17.41 -16.78 15.77
CA GLY A 82 16.38 -16.78 16.83
C GLY A 82 15.68 -18.13 17.02
N GLU A 83 16.07 -19.16 16.24
CA GLU A 83 15.62 -20.55 16.38
C GLU A 83 16.68 -21.41 17.09
N SER A 84 16.25 -22.56 17.59
CA SER A 84 17.19 -23.57 18.10
C SER A 84 17.98 -24.21 16.94
N LEU A 85 19.17 -24.72 17.23
CA LEU A 85 20.03 -25.35 16.23
C LEU A 85 19.35 -26.53 15.54
N THR A 86 18.60 -27.35 16.27
CA THR A 86 17.84 -28.48 15.71
C THR A 86 16.75 -27.99 14.75
N ALA A 87 16.00 -26.95 15.11
CA ALA A 87 14.96 -26.40 14.24
C ALA A 87 15.57 -25.84 12.96
N PHE A 88 16.70 -25.13 13.08
CA PHE A 88 17.44 -24.61 11.91
C PHE A 88 17.93 -25.74 11.02
N LEU A 89 18.54 -26.77 11.56
CA LEU A 89 19.03 -27.94 10.80
C LEU A 89 17.88 -28.69 10.11
N ILE A 90 16.77 -28.92 10.82
CA ILE A 90 15.58 -29.56 10.23
C ILE A 90 15.09 -28.74 9.03
N ASN A 91 14.99 -27.41 9.16
CA ASN A 91 14.57 -26.54 8.07
C ASN A 91 15.58 -26.54 6.92
N PHE A 92 16.87 -26.53 7.23
CA PHE A 92 17.93 -26.60 6.23
C PHE A 92 17.87 -27.92 5.44
N PHE A 93 17.75 -29.07 6.11
CA PHE A 93 17.61 -30.37 5.45
C PHE A 93 16.29 -30.49 4.67
N HIS A 94 15.20 -29.94 5.22
CA HIS A 94 13.93 -29.86 4.50
C HIS A 94 14.05 -29.01 3.24
N PHE A 95 14.71 -27.86 3.32
CA PHE A 95 15.02 -27.02 2.16
C PHE A 95 15.86 -27.77 1.11
N LEU A 96 16.92 -28.46 1.52
CA LEU A 96 17.75 -29.23 0.59
C LEU A 96 16.97 -30.31 -0.15
N ARG A 97 16.00 -30.94 0.56
CA ARG A 97 15.13 -31.99 -0.03
C ARG A 97 14.03 -31.41 -0.90
N ALA A 98 13.51 -30.23 -0.55
CA ALA A 98 12.42 -29.54 -1.25
C ALA A 98 12.92 -28.62 -2.39
N ARG A 99 14.25 -28.53 -2.59
CA ARG A 99 14.88 -27.68 -3.58
C ARG A 99 14.43 -28.09 -4.98
N ARG A 100 13.65 -27.22 -5.64
CA ARG A 100 12.99 -27.54 -6.92
C ARG A 100 12.87 -26.32 -7.82
N ILE A 101 12.57 -26.61 -9.08
CA ILE A 101 12.09 -25.65 -10.06
C ILE A 101 10.66 -26.07 -10.39
N VAL A 102 9.73 -25.12 -10.33
CA VAL A 102 8.34 -25.29 -10.77
C VAL A 102 8.24 -24.56 -12.12
N SER A 103 7.90 -25.30 -13.18
CA SER A 103 7.79 -24.77 -14.54
C SER A 103 6.40 -25.03 -15.10
N ALA A 104 5.82 -24.05 -15.79
CA ALA A 104 4.56 -24.18 -16.51
C ALA A 104 4.70 -25.03 -17.78
N GLU A 105 5.90 -25.20 -18.30
CA GLU A 105 6.12 -26.00 -19.50
C GLU A 105 6.04 -27.51 -19.20
N THR A 106 4.92 -28.11 -19.54
CA THR A 106 4.77 -29.56 -19.65
C THR A 106 5.40 -30.07 -20.94
N THR A 107 6.63 -29.71 -21.21
CA THR A 107 7.41 -30.34 -22.26
C THR A 107 8.14 -31.52 -21.66
N CYS A 108 7.88 -32.69 -22.23
CA CYS A 108 8.63 -33.92 -22.01
C CYS A 108 10.11 -33.67 -22.32
N VAL A 109 10.87 -33.22 -21.33
CA VAL A 109 12.34 -33.41 -21.40
C VAL A 109 12.58 -34.77 -20.78
N SER A 110 12.70 -35.78 -21.63
CA SER A 110 13.38 -37.03 -21.31
C SER A 110 14.76 -36.68 -20.78
N ASP A 111 15.15 -37.30 -19.65
CA ASP A 111 16.51 -37.32 -19.14
C ASP A 111 17.44 -37.93 -20.21
N GLU A 112 17.83 -37.17 -21.20
CA GLU A 112 19.01 -37.46 -22.02
C GLU A 112 20.21 -36.79 -21.39
N LYS A 113 21.06 -37.64 -20.86
CA LYS A 113 22.45 -37.30 -20.51
C LYS A 113 23.08 -36.56 -21.69
N ARG A 114 23.35 -35.25 -21.52
CA ARG A 114 24.19 -34.49 -22.43
C ARG A 114 25.60 -35.07 -22.40
N THR A 115 25.88 -35.94 -23.35
CA THR A 115 27.22 -36.12 -23.87
C THR A 115 27.37 -35.24 -25.09
N ASP A 116 28.17 -34.21 -24.95
CA ASP A 116 28.66 -33.40 -26.08
C ASP A 116 29.24 -34.28 -27.15
N LYS A 117 28.65 -34.26 -28.35
CA LYS A 117 29.38 -34.50 -29.61
C LYS A 117 28.60 -33.88 -30.77
N HIS A 118 29.25 -32.92 -31.42
CA HIS A 118 28.94 -32.44 -32.76
C HIS A 118 28.67 -33.59 -33.73
N LEU A 119 27.63 -33.49 -34.55
CA LEU A 119 27.67 -33.62 -36.01
C LEU A 119 26.25 -33.56 -36.57
N PHE A 120 26.06 -32.74 -37.57
CA PHE A 120 24.89 -32.82 -38.48
C PHE A 120 24.93 -34.13 -39.24
N PRO A 121 23.81 -34.78 -39.50
CA PRO A 121 23.60 -35.48 -40.74
C PRO A 121 22.32 -35.07 -41.48
N ASP A 122 22.43 -35.32 -42.76
CA ASP A 122 21.54 -35.05 -43.86
C ASP A 122 20.12 -35.64 -43.73
N ILE A 123 19.25 -35.00 -44.46
CA ILE A 123 17.88 -35.37 -44.78
C ILE A 123 17.85 -36.71 -45.55
N GLY A 124 17.18 -37.71 -44.99
CA GLY A 124 16.85 -38.94 -45.72
C GLY A 124 16.29 -40.02 -44.81
N ASP A 125 15.04 -40.41 -45.11
CA ASP A 125 14.36 -41.62 -44.69
C ASP A 125 13.71 -41.66 -43.28
N LEU A 126 12.43 -41.32 -43.28
CA LEU A 126 11.46 -41.70 -42.26
C LEU A 126 11.09 -43.20 -42.41
N PRO A 127 11.17 -44.04 -41.38
CA PRO A 127 10.51 -45.30 -41.34
C PRO A 127 9.05 -45.10 -40.83
N GLU A 128 8.09 -45.42 -41.67
CA GLU A 128 6.73 -45.73 -41.27
C GLU A 128 6.77 -47.07 -40.51
N GLU A 129 6.18 -47.07 -39.36
CA GLU A 129 5.65 -48.16 -38.52
C GLU A 129 6.12 -48.05 -37.07
N PHE A 130 5.30 -47.31 -36.28
CA PHE A 130 5.33 -47.45 -34.84
C PHE A 130 4.13 -48.31 -34.41
N ASP A 131 4.44 -49.42 -33.74
CA ASP A 131 3.46 -50.36 -33.18
C ASP A 131 2.45 -49.70 -32.25
N GLU A 132 1.17 -50.02 -32.36
CA GLU A 132 0.05 -49.53 -31.55
C GLU A 132 0.26 -49.79 -30.03
N GLU A 133 0.98 -50.81 -29.66
CA GLU A 133 1.27 -51.15 -28.25
C GLU A 133 2.23 -50.15 -27.58
N GLU A 134 3.18 -49.56 -28.31
CA GLU A 134 4.05 -48.49 -27.78
C GLU A 134 3.27 -47.19 -27.59
N ARG A 135 2.34 -46.84 -28.48
CA ARG A 135 1.44 -45.68 -28.31
C ARG A 135 0.56 -45.82 -27.07
N VAL A 136 0.06 -46.99 -26.74
CA VAL A 136 -0.75 -47.23 -25.54
C VAL A 136 0.09 -47.17 -24.26
N SER A 137 1.34 -47.66 -24.30
CA SER A 137 2.26 -47.59 -23.14
C SER A 137 2.73 -46.15 -22.83
N VAL A 138 2.96 -45.36 -23.85
CA VAL A 138 3.29 -43.91 -23.71
C VAL A 138 2.06 -43.13 -23.24
N ARG A 139 0.85 -43.42 -23.74
CA ARG A 139 -0.41 -42.86 -23.27
C ARG A 139 -0.72 -43.20 -21.79
N LYS A 140 -0.48 -44.46 -21.36
CA LYS A 140 -0.66 -44.85 -19.95
C LYS A 140 0.35 -44.19 -19.00
N LYS A 141 1.59 -43.96 -19.45
CA LYS A 141 2.59 -43.20 -18.66
C LYS A 141 2.28 -41.70 -18.62
N ARG A 142 1.70 -41.12 -19.68
CA ARG A 142 1.22 -39.73 -19.69
C ARG A 142 0.04 -39.48 -18.75
N LYS A 143 -0.92 -40.41 -18.61
CA LYS A 143 -2.05 -40.26 -17.67
C LYS A 143 -1.67 -40.31 -16.18
N LYS A 144 -0.42 -40.68 -15.81
CA LYS A 144 0.04 -40.78 -14.43
C LYS A 144 0.91 -39.58 -13.94
N ARG A 145 1.22 -38.62 -14.80
CA ARG A 145 1.93 -37.38 -14.41
C ARG A 145 0.98 -36.21 -14.62
N GLN A 146 0.13 -35.95 -13.63
CA GLN A 146 -0.45 -34.61 -13.49
C GLN A 146 0.71 -33.64 -13.23
N PRO A 147 0.74 -32.45 -13.86
CA PRO A 147 1.84 -31.53 -13.72
C PRO A 147 1.99 -31.09 -12.26
N ALA A 148 3.23 -30.97 -11.80
CA ALA A 148 3.59 -30.48 -10.47
C ALA A 148 3.02 -29.07 -10.15
N GLU A 149 2.54 -28.37 -11.16
CA GLU A 149 1.88 -27.06 -11.09
C GLU A 149 0.54 -27.05 -10.39
N ALA A 150 -0.31 -28.04 -10.69
CA ALA A 150 -1.62 -28.12 -10.07
C ALA A 150 -1.56 -28.27 -8.55
N ASP A 151 -0.46 -28.81 -8.02
CA ASP A 151 -0.24 -28.97 -6.58
C ASP A 151 0.35 -27.72 -5.91
N PHE A 152 1.05 -26.87 -6.66
CA PHE A 152 1.69 -25.66 -6.11
C PHE A 152 0.67 -24.58 -5.79
N PHE A 153 -0.27 -24.31 -6.70
CA PHE A 153 -1.25 -23.23 -6.51
C PHE A 153 -2.46 -23.75 -5.70
N PRO A 154 -2.72 -23.15 -4.52
CA PRO A 154 -3.69 -23.70 -3.57
C PRO A 154 -5.15 -23.38 -3.89
N VAL A 155 -5.45 -22.57 -4.92
CA VAL A 155 -6.83 -22.25 -5.34
C VAL A 155 -7.37 -23.35 -6.24
N GLU A 156 -8.55 -23.88 -5.92
CA GLU A 156 -9.27 -24.89 -6.73
C GLU A 156 -10.10 -24.21 -7.82
N LYS A 157 -10.93 -23.23 -7.42
CA LYS A 157 -11.78 -22.46 -8.34
C LYS A 157 -12.11 -21.08 -7.74
N ILE A 158 -12.51 -20.15 -8.60
CA ILE A 158 -13.09 -18.87 -8.22
C ILE A 158 -14.50 -18.81 -8.78
N GLU A 159 -15.50 -18.60 -7.92
CA GLU A 159 -16.90 -18.57 -8.30
C GLU A 159 -17.67 -17.67 -7.35
N ASN A 160 -18.64 -16.90 -7.86
CA ASN A 160 -19.45 -15.94 -7.09
C ASN A 160 -18.60 -14.93 -6.27
N GLY A 161 -17.43 -14.54 -6.80
CA GLY A 161 -16.50 -13.66 -6.13
C GLY A 161 -15.89 -14.23 -4.85
N ILE A 162 -15.76 -15.56 -4.76
CA ILE A 162 -15.14 -16.30 -3.65
C ILE A 162 -14.11 -17.28 -4.22
N CYS A 163 -12.93 -17.32 -3.60
CA CYS A 163 -11.90 -18.31 -3.89
C CYS A 163 -12.14 -19.58 -3.05
N TYR A 164 -12.25 -20.71 -3.71
CA TYR A 164 -12.35 -22.04 -3.12
C TYR A 164 -10.95 -22.64 -3.05
N LEU A 165 -10.50 -22.98 -1.84
CA LEU A 165 -9.17 -23.54 -1.66
C LEU A 165 -9.20 -25.07 -1.55
N LYS A 166 -8.12 -25.71 -1.98
CA LYS A 166 -7.94 -27.20 -1.90
C LYS A 166 -8.03 -27.73 -0.47
N ASP A 167 -7.75 -26.91 0.55
CA ASP A 167 -7.87 -27.26 1.97
C ASP A 167 -9.25 -26.96 2.57
N LYS A 168 -10.28 -26.78 1.72
CA LYS A 168 -11.70 -26.54 2.08
C LYS A 168 -11.96 -25.21 2.78
N ARG A 169 -11.09 -24.23 2.68
CA ARG A 169 -11.32 -22.87 3.15
C ARG A 169 -11.90 -22.03 2.02
N TYR A 170 -12.64 -21.00 2.40
CA TYR A 170 -13.29 -20.06 1.50
C TYR A 170 -12.72 -18.66 1.77
N ILE A 171 -12.35 -17.96 0.71
CA ILE A 171 -11.68 -16.66 0.80
C ILE A 171 -12.45 -15.62 -0.01
N LYS A 172 -12.68 -14.47 0.60
CA LYS A 172 -13.19 -13.26 -0.07
C LYS A 172 -12.10 -12.20 -0.05
N ILE A 173 -11.83 -11.59 -1.20
CA ILE A 173 -10.84 -10.53 -1.35
C ILE A 173 -11.56 -9.23 -1.73
N MET A 174 -11.29 -8.16 -0.98
CA MET A 174 -11.83 -6.83 -1.22
C MET A 174 -10.69 -5.84 -1.42
N GLN A 175 -10.82 -4.94 -2.40
CA GLN A 175 -9.90 -3.82 -2.55
C GLN A 175 -10.44 -2.61 -1.81
N ILE A 176 -9.56 -1.96 -1.05
CA ILE A 176 -9.90 -0.81 -0.20
C ILE A 176 -9.16 0.40 -0.72
N GLU A 177 -9.88 1.50 -0.93
CA GLU A 177 -9.30 2.80 -1.23
C GLU A 177 -8.70 3.39 0.04
N PRO A 178 -7.39 3.67 0.08
CA PRO A 178 -6.75 4.23 1.28
C PRO A 178 -7.07 5.72 1.42
N ILE A 179 -6.88 6.24 2.63
CA ILE A 179 -7.00 7.67 2.91
C ILE A 179 -5.67 8.28 3.33
N ASN A 180 -5.52 9.58 3.15
CA ASN A 180 -4.37 10.30 3.71
C ASN A 180 -4.61 10.63 5.19
N PHE A 181 -4.43 9.60 6.04
CA PHE A 181 -4.70 9.66 7.47
C PHE A 181 -3.85 10.72 8.20
N LEU A 182 -2.59 10.87 7.82
CA LEU A 182 -1.66 11.78 8.51
C LEU A 182 -1.96 13.26 8.25
N LEU A 183 -2.71 13.60 7.20
CA LEU A 183 -3.17 14.95 6.92
C LEU A 183 -4.48 15.31 7.64
N ARG A 184 -5.12 14.35 8.32
CA ARG A 184 -6.33 14.59 9.09
C ARG A 184 -6.00 15.24 10.43
N SER A 185 -6.95 16.01 10.97
CA SER A 185 -6.83 16.58 12.31
C SER A 185 -6.76 15.46 13.38
N ALA A 186 -6.17 15.73 14.53
CA ALA A 186 -6.07 14.75 15.63
C ALA A 186 -7.43 14.20 16.06
N ARG A 187 -8.51 15.00 15.99
CA ARG A 187 -9.88 14.57 16.28
C ARG A 187 -10.40 13.59 15.22
N GLU A 188 -10.16 13.87 13.94
CA GLU A 188 -10.54 12.97 12.84
C GLU A 188 -9.76 11.66 12.91
N GLN A 189 -8.44 11.71 13.18
CA GLN A 189 -7.61 10.53 13.37
C GLN A 189 -8.16 9.64 14.49
N ARG A 190 -8.51 10.21 15.64
CA ARG A 190 -9.14 9.47 16.75
C ARG A 190 -10.44 8.80 16.32
N ASN A 191 -11.33 9.53 15.65
CA ASN A 191 -12.60 8.98 15.17
C ASN A 191 -12.41 7.80 14.22
N ILE A 192 -11.43 7.88 13.30
CA ILE A 192 -11.08 6.81 12.39
C ILE A 192 -10.61 5.57 13.18
N ILE A 193 -9.71 5.75 14.13
CA ILE A 193 -9.21 4.65 14.95
C ILE A 193 -10.32 4.00 15.78
N TYR A 194 -11.26 4.78 16.35
CA TYR A 194 -12.42 4.26 17.07
C TYR A 194 -13.38 3.47 16.16
N SER A 195 -13.65 3.95 14.96
CA SER A 195 -14.48 3.23 13.98
C SER A 195 -13.83 1.91 13.56
N TYR A 196 -12.52 1.92 13.33
CA TYR A 196 -11.76 0.72 13.00
C TYR A 196 -11.69 -0.26 14.19
N MET A 197 -11.54 0.24 15.40
CA MET A 197 -11.61 -0.58 16.63
C MET A 197 -12.97 -1.27 16.75
N SER A 198 -14.07 -0.56 16.49
CA SER A 198 -15.41 -1.13 16.49
C SER A 198 -15.58 -2.22 15.43
N TYR A 199 -15.02 -2.02 14.23
CA TYR A 199 -14.97 -3.07 13.21
C TYR A 199 -14.25 -4.33 13.71
N LEU A 200 -13.06 -4.19 14.28
CA LEU A 200 -12.27 -5.32 14.78
C LEU A 200 -13.01 -6.10 15.88
N GLN A 201 -13.77 -5.43 16.74
CA GLN A 201 -14.57 -6.10 17.78
C GLN A 201 -15.69 -6.96 17.19
N ILE A 202 -16.35 -6.48 16.12
CA ILE A 202 -17.50 -7.14 15.52
C ILE A 202 -17.10 -8.19 14.48
N SER A 203 -15.93 -8.02 13.83
CA SER A 203 -15.47 -8.92 12.78
C SER A 203 -15.42 -10.38 13.25
N PRO A 204 -16.20 -11.28 12.62
CA PRO A 204 -16.30 -12.68 13.05
C PRO A 204 -15.19 -13.56 12.47
N VAL A 205 -14.39 -13.06 11.51
CA VAL A 205 -13.49 -13.85 10.67
C VAL A 205 -12.04 -13.42 10.85
N LYS A 206 -11.13 -14.36 10.62
CA LYS A 206 -9.71 -14.10 10.49
C LYS A 206 -9.47 -13.24 9.25
N MET A 207 -8.47 -12.36 9.29
CA MET A 207 -8.19 -11.48 8.17
C MET A 207 -6.70 -11.33 7.90
N GLN A 208 -6.38 -11.19 6.61
CA GLN A 208 -5.07 -10.75 6.14
C GLN A 208 -5.27 -9.40 5.45
N ILE A 209 -4.43 -8.45 5.76
CA ILE A 209 -4.36 -7.18 5.05
C ILE A 209 -3.12 -7.23 4.18
N LYS A 210 -3.32 -7.12 2.88
CA LYS A 210 -2.23 -7.14 1.91
C LYS A 210 -2.09 -5.79 1.24
N VAL A 211 -0.86 -5.27 1.25
CA VAL A 211 -0.51 -4.03 0.55
C VAL A 211 0.51 -4.39 -0.52
N ILE A 212 0.20 -4.09 -1.76
CA ILE A 212 1.10 -4.32 -2.89
C ILE A 212 1.55 -3.00 -3.51
N SER A 213 2.80 -2.95 -3.93
CA SER A 213 3.33 -1.87 -4.75
C SER A 213 3.21 -2.25 -6.23
N LYS A 214 2.68 -1.34 -7.04
CA LYS A 214 2.62 -1.48 -8.50
C LYS A 214 3.14 -0.19 -9.14
N LYS A 215 3.71 -0.28 -10.34
CA LYS A 215 4.00 0.93 -11.13
C LYS A 215 2.70 1.68 -11.38
N ALA A 216 2.73 3.01 -11.24
CA ALA A 216 1.57 3.84 -11.41
C ALA A 216 1.06 3.75 -12.86
N ASP A 217 -0.23 3.54 -13.01
CA ASP A 217 -0.87 3.69 -14.31
C ASP A 217 -1.15 5.17 -14.55
N ILE A 218 -0.28 5.79 -15.34
CA ILE A 218 -0.42 7.19 -15.77
C ILE A 218 -1.12 7.31 -17.12
N GLY A 219 -1.55 6.20 -17.72
CA GLY A 219 -2.13 6.16 -19.06
C GLY A 219 -3.35 7.06 -19.20
N SER A 220 -4.28 6.98 -18.26
CA SER A 220 -5.49 7.81 -18.23
C SER A 220 -5.18 9.30 -18.11
N HIS A 221 -4.19 9.66 -17.29
CA HIS A 221 -3.75 11.05 -17.14
C HIS A 221 -3.04 11.58 -18.38
N LEU A 222 -2.16 10.78 -18.99
CA LEU A 222 -1.52 11.12 -20.27
C LEU A 222 -2.52 11.29 -21.39
N GLN A 223 -3.56 10.46 -21.45
CA GLN A 223 -4.62 10.57 -22.46
C GLN A 223 -5.43 11.86 -22.29
N LYS A 224 -5.73 12.28 -21.06
CA LYS A 224 -6.36 13.57 -20.79
C LYS A 224 -5.50 14.74 -21.30
N ILE A 225 -4.19 14.73 -20.99
CA ILE A 225 -3.27 15.77 -21.48
C ILE A 225 -3.21 15.77 -23.01
N GLN A 226 -3.23 14.61 -23.68
CA GLN A 226 -3.29 14.54 -25.15
C GLN A 226 -4.57 15.17 -25.70
N ASN A 227 -5.70 14.96 -25.05
CA ASN A 227 -6.96 15.60 -25.42
C ASN A 227 -6.90 17.12 -25.23
N ASP A 228 -6.28 17.58 -24.13
CA ASP A 228 -6.09 19.01 -23.87
C ASP A 228 -5.17 19.64 -24.94
N ILE A 229 -4.09 18.96 -25.34
CA ILE A 229 -3.20 19.40 -26.45
C ILE A 229 -3.99 19.54 -27.79
N ALA A 230 -4.89 18.59 -28.07
CA ALA A 230 -5.67 18.60 -29.28
C ALA A 230 -6.71 19.75 -29.33
N GLN A 231 -7.20 20.17 -28.16
CA GLN A 231 -8.21 21.24 -28.03
C GLN A 231 -7.59 22.64 -27.89
N GLU A 232 -6.31 22.73 -27.49
CA GLU A 232 -5.65 24.03 -27.27
C GLU A 232 -5.41 24.76 -28.58
N LYS A 233 -5.80 26.03 -28.61
CA LYS A 233 -5.68 26.93 -29.80
C LYS A 233 -4.42 27.77 -29.77
N ASN A 234 -3.84 28.01 -28.58
CA ASN A 234 -2.66 28.84 -28.43
C ASN A 234 -1.40 27.98 -28.62
N GLU A 235 -0.61 28.28 -29.66
CA GLU A 235 0.62 27.52 -29.99
C GLU A 235 1.66 27.48 -28.86
N LYS A 236 1.79 28.56 -28.07
CA LYS A 236 2.72 28.59 -26.95
C LYS A 236 2.25 27.69 -25.82
N CYS A 237 0.96 27.70 -25.48
CA CYS A 237 0.37 26.78 -24.51
C CYS A 237 0.47 25.34 -24.97
N LYS A 238 0.31 25.08 -26.28
CA LYS A 238 0.46 23.73 -26.85
C LYS A 238 1.88 23.17 -26.70
N ILE A 239 2.91 24.01 -26.91
CA ILE A 239 4.32 23.62 -26.68
C ILE A 239 4.53 23.27 -25.19
N LEU A 240 4.02 24.10 -24.27
CA LEU A 240 4.13 23.84 -22.83
C LEU A 240 3.40 22.55 -22.41
N LEU A 241 2.21 22.30 -22.95
CA LEU A 241 1.47 21.05 -22.73
C LEU A 241 2.24 19.83 -23.25
N MET A 242 2.92 19.93 -24.40
CA MET A 242 3.79 18.87 -24.91
C MET A 242 4.98 18.60 -23.98
N ASP A 243 5.62 19.65 -23.47
CA ASP A 243 6.70 19.52 -22.49
C ASP A 243 6.21 18.90 -21.19
N TYR A 244 5.03 19.29 -20.73
CA TYR A 244 4.37 18.72 -19.54
C TYR A 244 4.03 17.24 -19.75
N TYR A 245 3.47 16.86 -20.89
CA TYR A 245 3.24 15.47 -21.28
C TYR A 245 4.52 14.64 -21.23
N ASN A 246 5.61 15.15 -21.84
CA ASN A 246 6.89 14.46 -21.85
C ASN A 246 7.50 14.34 -20.44
N LEU A 247 7.32 15.35 -19.60
CA LEU A 247 7.76 15.33 -18.21
C LEU A 247 7.03 14.22 -17.42
N ILE A 248 5.70 14.19 -17.48
CA ILE A 248 4.89 13.18 -16.77
C ILE A 248 5.21 11.78 -17.29
N ARG A 249 5.30 11.59 -18.62
CA ARG A 249 5.68 10.32 -19.23
C ARG A 249 7.03 9.83 -18.72
N ARG A 250 8.04 10.71 -18.64
CA ARG A 250 9.37 10.38 -18.18
C ARG A 250 9.40 9.99 -16.68
N ILE A 251 8.68 10.74 -15.84
CA ILE A 251 8.59 10.47 -14.40
C ILE A 251 7.81 9.18 -14.17
N GLY A 252 6.66 9.02 -14.82
CA GLY A 252 5.79 7.86 -14.64
C GLY A 252 6.42 6.54 -15.08
N LEU A 253 7.25 6.55 -16.13
CA LEU A 253 7.96 5.35 -16.59
C LEU A 253 9.08 4.91 -15.64
N LYS A 254 9.68 5.84 -14.88
CA LYS A 254 10.87 5.57 -14.07
C LYS A 254 10.59 5.44 -12.58
N GLU A 255 9.69 6.24 -12.03
CA GLU A 255 9.67 6.49 -10.59
C GLU A 255 8.28 6.37 -9.93
N ALA A 256 7.19 6.49 -10.69
CA ALA A 256 5.86 6.54 -10.11
C ALA A 256 5.37 5.16 -9.66
N VAL A 257 5.03 5.06 -8.38
CA VAL A 257 4.53 3.83 -7.73
C VAL A 257 3.20 4.12 -7.05
N THR A 258 2.23 3.26 -7.26
CA THR A 258 0.94 3.27 -6.54
C THR A 258 0.84 2.11 -5.57
N ARG A 259 -0.04 2.25 -4.57
CA ARG A 259 -0.33 1.24 -3.57
C ARG A 259 -1.76 0.74 -3.73
N ARG A 260 -1.90 -0.59 -3.77
CA ARG A 260 -3.23 -1.21 -3.71
C ARG A 260 -3.36 -1.95 -2.37
N PHE A 261 -4.48 -1.70 -1.70
CA PHE A 261 -4.77 -2.28 -0.39
C PHE A 261 -5.88 -3.32 -0.52
N PHE A 262 -5.65 -4.49 0.05
CA PHE A 262 -6.61 -5.57 0.01
C PHE A 262 -6.89 -6.07 1.42
N MET A 263 -8.17 -6.36 1.68
CA MET A 263 -8.61 -7.10 2.84
C MET A 263 -9.04 -8.49 2.40
N VAL A 264 -8.45 -9.50 2.98
CA VAL A 264 -8.70 -10.91 2.71
C VAL A 264 -9.43 -11.49 3.92
N LEU A 265 -10.65 -11.96 3.71
CA LEU A 265 -11.50 -12.57 4.73
C LEU A 265 -11.54 -14.07 4.51
N GLU A 266 -11.38 -14.83 5.60
CA GLU A 266 -11.36 -16.30 5.58
C GLU A 266 -12.53 -16.88 6.36
N TYR A 267 -13.20 -17.85 5.77
CA TYR A 267 -14.13 -18.73 6.45
C TYR A 267 -13.64 -20.19 6.37
N GLU A 268 -13.57 -20.83 7.52
CA GLU A 268 -13.21 -22.24 7.66
C GLU A 268 -14.43 -23.01 8.19
N PRO A 269 -15.02 -23.95 7.41
CA PRO A 269 -16.18 -24.68 7.83
C PRO A 269 -15.86 -25.61 9.00
N MET A 270 -16.84 -25.79 9.89
CA MET A 270 -16.71 -26.78 10.99
C MET A 270 -16.74 -28.20 10.44
N PRO A 271 -15.88 -29.10 10.92
CA PRO A 271 -15.88 -30.49 10.44
C PRO A 271 -17.19 -31.20 10.79
N GLY A 272 -17.81 -31.86 9.79
CA GLY A 272 -18.99 -32.71 9.97
C GLY A 272 -20.25 -32.28 9.26
N GLY A 273 -20.26 -31.19 8.50
CA GLY A 273 -21.38 -30.77 7.66
C GLY A 273 -21.44 -31.44 6.29
N SER A 274 -22.61 -31.34 5.62
CA SER A 274 -22.74 -31.72 4.21
C SER A 274 -22.08 -30.66 3.34
N LYS A 275 -21.24 -31.03 2.35
CA LYS A 275 -20.46 -30.13 1.48
C LYS A 275 -21.31 -28.97 0.89
N LYS A 276 -22.58 -29.27 0.50
CA LYS A 276 -23.49 -28.26 -0.08
C LYS A 276 -24.03 -27.27 0.96
N ASN A 277 -24.15 -27.66 2.24
CA ASN A 277 -24.59 -26.77 3.31
C ASN A 277 -23.41 -25.92 3.79
N GLU A 278 -22.21 -26.50 3.88
CA GLU A 278 -20.96 -25.80 4.21
C GLU A 278 -20.68 -24.66 3.23
N GLU A 279 -20.87 -24.92 1.92
CA GLU A 279 -20.68 -23.91 0.87
C GLU A 279 -21.68 -22.74 0.99
N LYS A 280 -22.97 -23.04 1.19
CA LYS A 280 -23.99 -22.00 1.37
C LYS A 280 -23.75 -21.16 2.62
N GLU A 281 -23.35 -21.79 3.70
CA GLU A 281 -23.01 -21.11 4.95
C GLU A 281 -21.77 -20.24 4.78
N ALA A 282 -20.73 -20.72 4.10
CA ALA A 282 -19.52 -19.97 3.79
C ALA A 282 -19.83 -18.70 2.98
N ILE A 283 -20.64 -18.83 1.93
CA ILE A 283 -21.06 -17.68 1.11
C ILE A 283 -21.82 -16.65 1.95
N ALA A 284 -22.77 -17.10 2.78
CA ALA A 284 -23.56 -16.22 3.63
C ALA A 284 -22.69 -15.48 4.67
N GLN A 285 -21.78 -16.20 5.35
CA GLN A 285 -20.89 -15.64 6.36
C GLN A 285 -19.89 -14.65 5.77
N LEU A 286 -19.29 -14.96 4.63
CA LEU A 286 -18.36 -14.07 3.94
C LEU A 286 -19.08 -12.83 3.40
N HIS A 287 -20.32 -12.94 2.94
CA HIS A 287 -21.11 -11.80 2.51
C HIS A 287 -21.46 -10.87 3.68
N ILE A 288 -21.85 -11.43 4.84
CA ILE A 288 -22.09 -10.65 6.06
C ILE A 288 -20.80 -9.95 6.50
N ALA A 289 -19.66 -10.65 6.47
CA ALA A 289 -18.37 -10.08 6.82
C ALA A 289 -17.96 -8.94 5.88
N GLU A 290 -18.22 -9.09 4.56
CA GLU A 290 -18.00 -8.04 3.56
C GLU A 290 -18.86 -6.81 3.84
N GLN A 291 -20.16 -6.97 4.05
CA GLN A 291 -21.08 -5.85 4.32
C GLN A 291 -20.71 -5.12 5.62
N THR A 292 -20.32 -5.88 6.65
CA THR A 292 -19.82 -5.32 7.90
C THR A 292 -18.55 -4.50 7.67
N ALA A 293 -17.57 -5.06 6.96
CA ALA A 293 -16.33 -4.36 6.64
C ALA A 293 -16.61 -3.07 5.84
N ARG A 294 -17.47 -3.13 4.81
CA ARG A 294 -17.87 -2.00 3.97
C ARG A 294 -18.49 -0.87 4.80
N THR A 295 -19.39 -1.21 5.73
CA THR A 295 -20.06 -0.24 6.58
C THR A 295 -19.09 0.51 7.51
N TYR A 296 -18.23 -0.23 8.20
CA TYR A 296 -17.31 0.37 9.17
C TYR A 296 -16.11 1.08 8.50
N LEU A 297 -15.59 0.56 7.40
CA LEU A 297 -14.53 1.22 6.65
C LEU A 297 -15.00 2.54 6.04
N ARG A 298 -16.26 2.61 5.59
CA ARG A 298 -16.87 3.87 5.16
C ARG A 298 -16.93 4.91 6.28
N GLN A 299 -17.15 4.49 7.53
CA GLN A 299 -17.08 5.39 8.70
C GLN A 299 -15.64 5.87 8.96
N CYS A 300 -14.63 5.07 8.60
CA CYS A 300 -13.23 5.48 8.62
C CYS A 300 -12.88 6.44 7.47
N GLY A 301 -13.75 6.61 6.48
CA GLY A 301 -13.49 7.39 5.27
C GLY A 301 -12.86 6.59 4.13
N ASN A 302 -12.72 5.26 4.27
CA ASN A 302 -12.27 4.38 3.21
C ASN A 302 -13.45 3.87 2.39
N GLU A 303 -13.29 3.77 1.10
CA GLU A 303 -14.25 3.12 0.23
C GLU A 303 -13.78 1.70 -0.13
N VAL A 304 -14.70 0.75 -0.14
CA VAL A 304 -14.46 -0.58 -0.70
C VAL A 304 -14.85 -0.53 -2.16
N ILE A 305 -13.88 -0.75 -3.04
CA ILE A 305 -14.07 -0.68 -4.49
C ILE A 305 -14.98 -1.84 -4.92
N GLU A 306 -16.09 -1.50 -5.59
CA GLU A 306 -16.97 -2.51 -6.19
C GLU A 306 -16.38 -3.02 -7.48
N GLN A 307 -16.28 -4.32 -7.60
CA GLN A 307 -15.76 -4.97 -8.79
C GLN A 307 -16.94 -5.44 -9.67
N GLU A 308 -17.00 -4.97 -10.91
CA GLU A 308 -18.02 -5.41 -11.86
C GLU A 308 -17.91 -6.92 -12.17
N LYS A 309 -16.67 -7.43 -12.20
CA LYS A 309 -16.35 -8.84 -12.47
C LYS A 309 -15.41 -9.37 -11.37
N PRO A 310 -15.96 -9.81 -10.23
CA PRO A 310 -15.15 -10.22 -9.08
C PRO A 310 -14.24 -11.42 -9.35
N GLU A 311 -14.62 -12.34 -10.23
CA GLU A 311 -13.80 -13.49 -10.60
C GLU A 311 -12.56 -13.07 -11.39
N GLU A 312 -12.74 -12.19 -12.38
CA GLU A 312 -11.66 -11.64 -13.21
C GLU A 312 -10.69 -10.83 -12.34
N PHE A 313 -11.22 -10.00 -11.45
CA PHE A 313 -10.43 -9.22 -10.50
C PHE A 313 -9.53 -10.10 -9.60
N MET A 314 -10.08 -11.20 -9.06
CA MET A 314 -9.30 -12.10 -8.21
C MET A 314 -8.22 -12.84 -9.01
N ALA A 315 -8.54 -13.31 -10.20
CA ALA A 315 -7.58 -13.94 -11.09
C ALA A 315 -6.49 -12.97 -11.53
N GLU A 316 -6.83 -11.73 -11.87
CA GLU A 316 -5.89 -10.65 -12.16
C GLU A 316 -4.95 -10.38 -10.97
N LEU A 317 -5.48 -10.36 -9.75
CA LEU A 317 -4.66 -10.16 -8.55
C LEU A 317 -3.61 -11.25 -8.40
N PHE A 318 -3.99 -12.53 -8.55
CA PHE A 318 -3.04 -13.64 -8.52
C PHE A 318 -2.03 -13.55 -9.67
N TYR A 319 -2.48 -13.19 -10.86
CA TYR A 319 -1.59 -12.97 -12.00
C TYR A 319 -0.55 -11.87 -11.72
N ILE A 320 -0.96 -10.72 -11.18
CA ILE A 320 -0.06 -9.61 -10.82
C ILE A 320 0.97 -10.07 -9.77
N LEU A 321 0.58 -10.85 -8.79
CA LEU A 321 1.46 -11.30 -7.71
C LEU A 321 2.48 -12.34 -8.19
N LEU A 322 2.08 -13.22 -9.08
CA LEU A 322 2.90 -14.32 -9.59
C LEU A 322 3.73 -13.91 -10.82
N ASN A 323 3.27 -12.95 -11.63
CA ASN A 323 3.91 -12.49 -12.87
C ASN A 323 4.20 -10.99 -12.85
N ARG A 324 4.83 -10.45 -11.80
CA ARG A 324 5.06 -9.00 -11.65
C ARG A 324 5.72 -8.34 -12.84
N LYS A 325 6.75 -8.99 -13.42
CA LYS A 325 7.48 -8.43 -14.57
C LYS A 325 6.60 -8.39 -15.82
N LYS A 326 5.90 -9.49 -16.12
CA LYS A 326 5.01 -9.61 -17.29
C LYS A 326 3.78 -8.71 -17.14
N SER A 327 3.21 -8.60 -15.94
CA SER A 327 2.00 -7.80 -15.65
C SER A 327 2.17 -6.29 -15.83
N ASN A 328 3.40 -5.79 -15.91
CA ASN A 328 3.69 -4.39 -16.24
C ASN A 328 3.55 -4.07 -17.73
N SER A 329 3.57 -5.07 -18.59
CA SER A 329 3.53 -4.92 -20.06
C SER A 329 2.34 -5.60 -20.71
N VAL A 330 1.86 -6.72 -20.15
CA VAL A 330 0.77 -7.54 -20.68
C VAL A 330 -0.35 -7.61 -19.64
N GLY A 331 -1.56 -7.24 -20.01
CA GLY A 331 -2.73 -7.34 -19.14
C GLY A 331 -3.16 -8.78 -18.87
N PHE A 332 -3.95 -8.98 -17.80
CA PHE A 332 -4.44 -10.32 -17.46
C PHE A 332 -5.27 -10.95 -18.59
N VAL A 333 -6.15 -10.19 -19.25
CA VAL A 333 -7.00 -10.69 -20.32
C VAL A 333 -6.19 -11.19 -21.51
N GLU A 334 -5.15 -10.46 -21.91
CA GLU A 334 -4.24 -10.88 -22.99
C GLU A 334 -3.47 -12.12 -22.62
N ASN A 335 -2.92 -12.17 -21.39
CA ASN A 335 -2.21 -13.35 -20.89
C ASN A 335 -3.14 -14.57 -20.79
N ALA A 336 -4.38 -14.38 -20.35
CA ALA A 336 -5.35 -15.46 -20.25
C ALA A 336 -5.73 -16.00 -21.65
N ALA A 337 -5.86 -15.14 -22.65
CA ALA A 337 -6.11 -15.57 -24.04
C ALA A 337 -4.95 -16.41 -24.58
N GLU A 338 -3.69 -15.96 -24.39
CA GLU A 338 -2.50 -16.75 -24.77
C GLU A 338 -2.49 -18.13 -24.06
N ALA A 339 -2.73 -18.16 -22.74
CA ALA A 339 -2.72 -19.38 -21.95
C ALA A 339 -3.84 -20.35 -22.36
N VAL A 340 -5.03 -19.84 -22.73
CA VAL A 340 -6.15 -20.63 -23.24
C VAL A 340 -5.78 -21.26 -24.58
N ASP A 341 -5.18 -20.50 -25.49
CA ASP A 341 -4.76 -21.01 -26.80
C ASP A 341 -3.68 -22.09 -26.65
N GLU A 342 -2.67 -21.89 -25.79
CA GLU A 342 -1.65 -22.90 -25.48
C GLU A 342 -2.27 -24.16 -24.87
N TYR A 343 -3.22 -24.01 -23.95
CA TYR A 343 -3.92 -25.15 -23.33
C TYR A 343 -4.69 -25.97 -24.34
N PHE A 344 -5.42 -25.33 -25.26
CA PHE A 344 -6.17 -26.00 -26.33
C PHE A 344 -5.27 -26.70 -27.35
N LEU A 345 -4.06 -26.18 -27.59
CA LEU A 345 -3.08 -26.85 -28.44
C LEU A 345 -2.49 -28.11 -27.78
N ALA A 346 -2.44 -28.13 -26.44
CA ALA A 346 -1.85 -29.22 -25.67
C ALA A 346 -2.82 -30.35 -25.34
N VAL A 347 -4.16 -30.14 -25.44
CA VAL A 347 -5.20 -31.08 -25.02
C VAL A 347 -5.95 -31.62 -26.24
N ASP A 348 -6.05 -32.94 -26.37
CA ASP A 348 -6.86 -33.62 -27.42
C ASP A 348 -8.37 -33.29 -27.26
N LYS A 349 -9.05 -32.97 -28.35
CA LYS A 349 -10.39 -32.35 -28.49
C LYS A 349 -11.60 -33.14 -27.95
N THR A 350 -11.47 -34.14 -27.10
CA THR A 350 -12.55 -35.08 -26.80
C THR A 350 -13.22 -35.01 -25.43
N ASP A 351 -12.71 -34.23 -24.47
CA ASP A 351 -13.29 -34.12 -23.12
C ASP A 351 -13.82 -32.71 -22.81
N LYS A 352 -14.81 -32.63 -21.94
CA LYS A 352 -15.24 -31.35 -21.35
C LYS A 352 -14.03 -30.70 -20.70
N ILE A 353 -13.60 -29.55 -21.24
CA ILE A 353 -12.37 -28.91 -20.88
C ILE A 353 -12.73 -27.85 -19.82
N GLU A 354 -12.41 -28.12 -18.56
CA GLU A 354 -12.34 -27.09 -17.51
C GLU A 354 -10.89 -26.65 -17.41
N ILE A 355 -10.61 -25.40 -17.81
CA ILE A 355 -9.28 -24.80 -17.72
C ILE A 355 -8.99 -24.49 -16.25
N PRO A 356 -7.99 -25.09 -15.62
CA PRO A 356 -7.67 -24.79 -14.24
C PRO A 356 -7.12 -23.35 -14.11
N ILE A 357 -7.49 -22.65 -13.04
CA ILE A 357 -7.04 -21.26 -12.79
C ILE A 357 -5.52 -21.18 -12.76
N SER A 358 -4.83 -22.24 -12.29
CA SER A 358 -3.37 -22.30 -12.31
C SER A 358 -2.79 -22.05 -13.68
N SER A 359 -3.39 -22.57 -14.76
CA SER A 359 -2.90 -22.36 -16.13
C SER A 359 -3.00 -20.90 -16.59
N LEU A 360 -3.90 -20.11 -16.00
CA LEU A 360 -4.10 -18.70 -16.36
C LEU A 360 -3.18 -17.74 -15.58
N VAL A 361 -2.76 -18.14 -14.37
CA VAL A 361 -2.06 -17.22 -13.44
C VAL A 361 -0.63 -17.62 -13.10
N MET A 362 -0.23 -18.88 -13.36
CA MET A 362 1.13 -19.34 -13.01
C MET A 362 2.19 -18.71 -13.92
N PRO A 363 3.37 -18.36 -13.38
CA PRO A 363 4.51 -17.91 -14.18
C PRO A 363 5.15 -19.08 -14.93
N LYS A 364 5.98 -18.77 -15.91
CA LYS A 364 6.69 -19.79 -16.70
C LYS A 364 7.65 -20.63 -15.84
N GLU A 365 8.38 -19.99 -14.93
CA GLU A 365 9.35 -20.65 -14.09
C GLU A 365 9.48 -20.03 -12.70
N ILE A 366 9.44 -20.86 -11.65
CA ILE A 366 9.75 -20.47 -10.26
C ILE A 366 10.91 -21.31 -9.76
N LYS A 367 12.00 -20.66 -9.32
CA LYS A 367 13.21 -21.34 -8.81
C LYS A 367 13.33 -21.19 -7.30
N PHE A 368 13.15 -22.28 -6.57
CA PHE A 368 13.35 -22.37 -5.10
C PHE A 368 14.75 -22.94 -4.76
N GLN A 369 15.78 -22.51 -5.46
CA GLN A 369 17.12 -23.10 -5.34
C GLN A 369 17.98 -22.41 -4.28
N LYS A 370 17.67 -21.18 -3.89
CA LYS A 370 18.44 -20.39 -2.93
C LYS A 370 17.71 -20.28 -1.59
N GLY A 371 18.45 -20.30 -0.51
CA GLY A 371 17.88 -20.21 0.84
C GLY A 371 17.48 -18.80 1.27
N SER A 372 17.96 -17.77 0.58
CA SER A 372 17.76 -16.36 0.92
C SER A 372 16.77 -15.63 0.02
N TYR A 373 16.51 -16.13 -1.18
CA TYR A 373 15.59 -15.56 -2.15
C TYR A 373 15.02 -16.62 -3.09
N ILE A 374 13.97 -16.27 -3.84
CA ILE A 374 13.39 -17.04 -4.93
C ILE A 374 13.49 -16.22 -6.22
N GLU A 375 13.51 -16.90 -7.36
CA GLU A 375 13.50 -16.27 -8.68
C GLU A 375 12.23 -16.69 -9.41
N ILE A 376 11.48 -15.72 -9.94
CA ILE A 376 10.26 -15.94 -10.72
C ILE A 376 10.42 -15.17 -12.04
N ASP A 377 10.49 -15.88 -13.15
CA ASP A 377 10.65 -15.32 -14.51
C ASP A 377 11.73 -14.22 -14.61
N GLY A 378 12.86 -14.44 -13.91
CA GLY A 378 13.99 -13.49 -13.90
C GLY A 378 13.76 -12.24 -13.03
N LEU A 379 12.82 -12.28 -12.10
CA LEU A 379 12.67 -11.32 -11.01
C LEU A 379 12.99 -12.00 -9.68
N TYR A 380 13.70 -11.32 -8.81
CA TYR A 380 14.16 -11.85 -7.52
C TYR A 380 13.26 -11.39 -6.38
N TYR A 381 12.88 -12.31 -5.50
CA TYR A 381 12.01 -12.07 -4.35
C TYR A 381 12.68 -12.52 -3.08
N ALA A 382 12.68 -11.68 -2.05
CA ALA A 382 13.12 -12.04 -0.71
C ALA A 382 12.02 -11.74 0.31
N CYS A 383 11.64 -12.75 1.09
CA CYS A 383 10.64 -12.63 2.13
C CYS A 383 11.31 -12.45 3.49
N PHE A 384 10.76 -11.53 4.25
CA PHE A 384 11.17 -11.17 5.61
C PHE A 384 9.98 -11.23 6.55
N MET A 385 10.25 -11.36 7.85
CA MET A 385 9.23 -11.28 8.90
C MET A 385 9.66 -10.28 9.98
N ILE A 386 8.69 -9.71 10.68
CA ILE A 386 8.94 -9.04 11.96
C ILE A 386 8.87 -10.11 13.03
N PRO A 387 9.98 -10.41 13.75
CA PRO A 387 9.97 -11.42 14.78
C PRO A 387 9.12 -10.99 15.99
N SER A 388 8.70 -11.92 16.80
CA SER A 388 7.82 -11.67 17.95
C SER A 388 8.37 -10.65 18.96
N ASP A 389 9.68 -10.53 19.07
CA ASP A 389 10.42 -9.58 19.90
C ASP A 389 10.79 -8.26 19.18
N GLY A 390 10.56 -8.19 17.88
CA GLY A 390 10.96 -7.07 17.01
C GLY A 390 9.99 -5.90 16.93
N TYR A 391 8.98 -5.82 17.79
CA TYR A 391 7.98 -4.77 17.80
C TYR A 391 8.25 -3.72 18.87
N LYS A 392 8.02 -2.45 18.56
CA LYS A 392 7.98 -1.37 19.56
C LYS A 392 6.80 -1.57 20.51
N SER A 393 7.02 -1.34 21.81
CA SER A 393 5.98 -1.53 22.84
C SER A 393 4.92 -0.43 22.87
N GLN A 394 5.29 0.79 22.48
CA GLN A 394 4.41 1.97 22.45
C GLN A 394 4.42 2.58 21.04
N VAL A 395 3.26 2.73 20.44
CA VAL A 395 3.11 3.22 19.07
C VAL A 395 2.06 4.32 18.99
N ALA A 396 2.24 5.24 18.06
CA ALA A 396 1.23 6.25 17.72
C ALA A 396 0.21 5.68 16.72
N ALA A 397 -0.95 6.31 16.59
CA ALA A 397 -1.93 5.96 15.58
C ALA A 397 -1.31 6.01 14.16
N GLY A 398 -1.56 4.98 13.36
CA GLY A 398 -1.04 4.88 11.99
C GLY A 398 0.48 4.65 11.91
N TRP A 399 1.12 4.09 12.92
CA TRP A 399 2.57 3.85 12.95
C TRP A 399 3.06 2.94 11.81
N LEU A 400 2.19 2.09 11.26
CA LEU A 400 2.51 1.28 10.09
C LEU A 400 2.51 2.07 8.76
N SER A 401 2.08 3.34 8.77
CA SER A 401 1.97 4.15 7.55
C SER A 401 3.28 4.25 6.77
N LEU A 402 4.42 4.38 7.48
CA LEU A 402 5.72 4.37 6.82
C LEU A 402 6.04 3.01 6.18
N LEU A 403 5.73 1.90 6.86
CA LEU A 403 5.97 0.56 6.35
C LEU A 403 5.16 0.27 5.09
N VAL A 404 3.86 0.58 5.11
CA VAL A 404 2.98 0.31 3.95
C VAL A 404 3.19 1.28 2.78
N ASN A 405 3.88 2.41 2.99
CA ASN A 405 4.19 3.41 1.96
C ASN A 405 5.67 3.45 1.54
N VAL A 406 6.45 2.44 1.86
CA VAL A 406 7.86 2.33 1.42
C VAL A 406 7.95 2.18 -0.10
N GLY A 407 9.07 2.54 -0.71
CA GLY A 407 9.34 2.61 -2.15
C GLY A 407 8.90 1.41 -3.03
N GLU A 408 9.36 1.38 -4.25
CA GLU A 408 9.00 0.35 -5.25
C GLU A 408 9.45 -1.05 -4.83
N GLY A 409 8.66 -2.07 -5.21
CA GLY A 409 9.02 -3.48 -5.05
C GLY A 409 8.88 -4.02 -3.63
N ILE A 410 8.18 -3.31 -2.73
CA ILE A 410 7.97 -3.75 -1.35
C ILE A 410 6.49 -3.98 -1.10
N ASP A 411 6.14 -5.21 -0.71
CA ASP A 411 4.80 -5.59 -0.29
C ASP A 411 4.78 -5.90 1.20
N VAL A 412 3.63 -5.66 1.81
CA VAL A 412 3.41 -5.91 3.24
C VAL A 412 2.16 -6.75 3.43
N ASP A 413 2.28 -7.80 4.22
CA ASP A 413 1.18 -8.67 4.62
C ASP A 413 1.02 -8.65 6.14
N ILE A 414 -0.16 -8.27 6.62
CA ILE A 414 -0.50 -8.20 8.05
C ILE A 414 -1.60 -9.22 8.31
N PHE A 415 -1.30 -10.20 9.16
CA PHE A 415 -2.26 -11.24 9.56
C PHE A 415 -2.82 -10.91 10.94
N LEU A 416 -4.13 -10.92 11.06
CA LEU A 416 -4.86 -10.65 12.29
C LEU A 416 -5.73 -11.86 12.66
N ASN A 417 -5.30 -12.60 13.67
CA ASN A 417 -5.97 -13.79 14.14
C ASN A 417 -6.57 -13.55 15.53
N LYS A 418 -7.89 -13.47 15.60
CA LYS A 418 -8.65 -13.31 16.84
C LYS A 418 -8.67 -14.62 17.63
N GLU A 419 -8.26 -14.60 18.89
CA GLU A 419 -8.33 -15.76 19.79
C GLU A 419 -9.63 -15.68 20.61
N PRO A 420 -10.35 -16.81 20.82
CA PRO A 420 -11.51 -16.83 21.70
C PRO A 420 -11.16 -16.33 23.12
N LYS A 421 -12.01 -15.44 23.67
CA LYS A 421 -11.76 -14.78 24.96
C LYS A 421 -11.49 -15.76 26.11
N ASP A 422 -12.28 -16.80 26.22
CA ASP A 422 -12.15 -17.79 27.30
C ASP A 422 -10.78 -18.49 27.24
N LYS A 423 -10.35 -18.86 26.04
CA LYS A 423 -9.06 -19.51 25.82
C LYS A 423 -7.89 -18.58 26.10
N ALA A 424 -8.01 -17.30 25.69
CA ALA A 424 -7.00 -16.28 25.99
C ALA A 424 -6.90 -16.01 27.49
N GLN A 425 -8.04 -15.85 28.21
CA GLN A 425 -8.08 -15.61 29.65
C GLN A 425 -7.49 -16.78 30.43
N PHE A 426 -7.81 -18.03 30.04
CA PHE A 426 -7.27 -19.21 30.67
C PHE A 426 -5.74 -19.28 30.55
N ARG A 427 -5.22 -19.12 29.33
CA ARG A 427 -3.78 -19.12 29.06
C ARG A 427 -3.05 -18.00 29.82
N LEU A 428 -3.61 -16.78 29.80
CA LEU A 428 -3.08 -15.64 30.55
C LEU A 428 -3.04 -15.91 32.04
N GLY A 429 -4.14 -16.47 32.61
CA GLY A 429 -4.20 -16.81 34.02
C GLY A 429 -3.19 -17.85 34.42
N GLN A 430 -2.94 -18.87 33.60
CA GLN A 430 -1.90 -19.87 33.84
C GLN A 430 -0.50 -19.25 33.81
N GLN A 431 -0.19 -18.47 32.77
CA GLN A 431 1.15 -17.90 32.59
C GLN A 431 1.50 -16.87 33.65
N ILE A 432 0.54 -16.03 34.07
CA ILE A 432 0.74 -15.09 35.17
C ILE A 432 1.08 -15.86 36.45
N ARG A 433 0.40 -16.98 36.74
CA ARG A 433 0.70 -17.83 37.91
C ARG A 433 2.10 -18.41 37.84
N ILE A 434 2.49 -18.94 36.68
CA ILE A 434 3.84 -19.49 36.45
C ILE A 434 4.91 -18.41 36.66
N ASN A 435 4.72 -17.23 36.04
CA ASN A 435 5.69 -16.14 36.17
C ASN A 435 5.78 -15.60 37.62
N ARG A 436 4.67 -15.55 38.35
CA ARG A 436 4.68 -15.20 39.79
C ARG A 436 5.40 -16.22 40.65
N SER A 437 5.28 -17.52 40.32
CA SER A 437 6.05 -18.55 41.05
C SER A 437 7.54 -18.38 40.78
N LYS A 438 7.93 -18.19 39.54
CA LYS A 438 9.35 -17.92 39.17
C LYS A 438 9.90 -16.68 39.86
N MET A 439 9.12 -15.59 39.93
CA MET A 439 9.52 -14.34 40.57
C MET A 439 9.83 -14.49 42.05
N LYS A 440 9.14 -15.42 42.75
CA LYS A 440 9.43 -15.71 44.15
C LYS A 440 10.75 -16.47 44.38
N GLU A 441 11.22 -17.17 43.35
CA GLU A 441 12.46 -17.97 43.39
C GLU A 441 13.67 -17.15 42.89
N THR A 442 13.45 -15.97 42.29
CA THR A 442 14.49 -15.12 41.68
C THR A 442 14.83 -13.97 42.64
N SER A 443 16.11 -13.66 42.83
CA SER A 443 16.55 -12.53 43.67
C SER A 443 16.35 -11.19 42.93
N ASP A 444 16.02 -10.10 43.66
CA ASP A 444 15.74 -8.75 43.12
C ASP A 444 16.92 -8.13 42.34
N THR A 445 18.12 -8.68 42.46
CA THR A 445 19.34 -8.18 41.79
C THR A 445 19.63 -8.88 40.45
N ASN A 446 18.75 -9.74 39.98
CA ASN A 446 18.97 -10.53 38.79
C ASN A 446 18.20 -9.93 37.60
N THR A 447 18.82 -9.82 36.39
CA THR A 447 18.19 -9.36 35.17
C THR A 447 16.92 -10.15 34.81
N ASP A 448 16.82 -11.41 35.27
CA ASP A 448 15.62 -12.25 35.11
C ASP A 448 14.40 -11.67 35.84
N PHE A 449 14.61 -10.94 36.95
CA PHE A 449 13.55 -10.32 37.74
C PHE A 449 12.79 -9.26 36.90
N ASP A 450 13.52 -8.36 36.23
CA ASP A 450 12.93 -7.29 35.44
C ASP A 450 12.15 -7.83 34.24
N GLU A 451 12.63 -8.90 33.59
CA GLU A 451 11.91 -9.56 32.49
C GLU A 451 10.63 -10.24 32.97
N ILE A 452 10.69 -10.96 34.09
CA ILE A 452 9.53 -11.65 34.68
C ILE A 452 8.50 -10.60 35.13
N ASP A 453 8.94 -9.51 35.77
CA ASP A 453 8.05 -8.43 36.20
C ASP A 453 7.38 -7.75 34.99
N SER A 454 8.13 -7.45 33.94
CA SER A 454 7.60 -6.92 32.69
C SER A 454 6.58 -7.86 32.03
N ALA A 455 6.85 -9.17 32.03
CA ALA A 455 5.93 -10.19 31.53
C ALA A 455 4.64 -10.29 32.37
N ILE A 456 4.75 -10.16 33.69
CA ILE A 456 3.60 -10.13 34.60
C ILE A 456 2.75 -8.89 34.38
N ARG A 457 3.35 -7.70 34.29
CA ARG A 457 2.65 -6.44 34.00
C ARG A 457 1.93 -6.51 32.65
N SER A 458 2.61 -7.00 31.61
CA SER A 458 2.01 -7.23 30.28
C SER A 458 0.84 -8.20 30.34
N GLY A 459 0.95 -9.29 31.13
CA GLY A 459 -0.14 -10.23 31.33
C GLY A 459 -1.36 -9.59 32.03
N TYR A 460 -1.14 -8.74 33.03
CA TYR A 460 -2.23 -8.00 33.70
C TYR A 460 -2.89 -7.00 32.75
N TYR A 461 -2.12 -6.23 31.99
CA TYR A 461 -2.64 -5.31 30.98
C TYR A 461 -3.56 -6.03 29.98
N LEU A 462 -3.10 -7.19 29.46
CA LEU A 462 -3.90 -8.00 28.54
C LEU A 462 -5.19 -8.53 29.21
N LYS A 463 -5.11 -8.96 30.47
CA LYS A 463 -6.27 -9.44 31.23
C LYS A 463 -7.28 -8.33 31.53
N GLU A 464 -6.82 -7.14 31.87
CA GLU A 464 -7.65 -5.96 32.08
C GLU A 464 -8.35 -5.52 30.78
N GLY A 465 -7.62 -5.50 29.65
CA GLY A 465 -8.20 -5.21 28.35
C GLY A 465 -9.32 -6.18 27.98
N LEU A 466 -9.12 -7.49 28.22
CA LEU A 466 -10.18 -8.50 28.01
C LEU A 466 -11.39 -8.29 28.92
N ALA A 467 -11.20 -7.85 30.16
CA ALA A 467 -12.27 -7.51 31.10
C ALA A 467 -13.03 -6.25 30.63
N ASN A 468 -12.36 -5.31 29.98
CA ASN A 468 -12.92 -4.08 29.39
C ASN A 468 -13.44 -4.28 27.95
N ASN A 469 -13.91 -5.48 27.62
CA ASN A 469 -14.51 -5.83 26.33
C ASN A 469 -13.58 -5.70 25.10
N GLN A 470 -12.28 -5.60 25.28
CA GLN A 470 -11.37 -5.74 24.15
C GLN A 470 -11.19 -7.22 23.78
N ASP A 471 -10.85 -7.48 22.54
CA ASP A 471 -10.52 -8.81 22.06
C ASP A 471 -9.01 -9.01 22.02
N PHE A 472 -8.59 -10.26 22.04
CA PHE A 472 -7.21 -10.68 21.99
C PHE A 472 -6.87 -11.12 20.56
N TYR A 473 -5.81 -10.54 20.00
CA TYR A 473 -5.32 -10.85 18.67
C TYR A 473 -3.88 -11.36 18.71
N TYR A 474 -3.57 -12.26 17.80
CA TYR A 474 -2.21 -12.49 17.34
C TYR A 474 -2.00 -11.78 16.01
N MET A 475 -1.02 -10.88 15.97
CA MET A 475 -0.62 -10.14 14.80
C MET A 475 0.71 -10.69 14.27
N ASN A 476 0.82 -10.87 12.97
CA ASN A 476 2.04 -11.24 12.26
C ASN A 476 2.22 -10.31 11.07
N ILE A 477 3.46 -9.94 10.76
CA ILE A 477 3.78 -9.09 9.60
C ILE A 477 4.87 -9.77 8.78
N LEU A 478 4.58 -9.97 7.49
CA LEU A 478 5.55 -10.38 6.48
C LEU A 478 5.82 -9.23 5.51
N ILE A 479 7.03 -9.17 5.01
CA ILE A 479 7.49 -8.16 4.05
C ILE A 479 8.13 -8.90 2.89
N THR A 480 7.69 -8.62 1.67
CA THR A 480 8.28 -9.15 0.44
C THR A 480 8.98 -8.04 -0.30
N ILE A 481 10.25 -8.24 -0.63
CA ILE A 481 11.05 -7.30 -1.40
C ILE A 481 11.35 -7.94 -2.76
N THR A 482 11.17 -7.17 -3.84
CA THR A 482 11.41 -7.60 -5.21
C THR A 482 12.41 -6.69 -5.90
N ALA A 483 13.25 -7.27 -6.77
CA ALA A 483 14.23 -6.52 -7.55
C ALA A 483 14.59 -7.24 -8.87
N ASP A 484 15.12 -6.50 -9.83
CA ASP A 484 15.52 -7.03 -11.12
C ASP A 484 16.91 -7.75 -11.09
N SER A 485 17.71 -7.50 -10.05
CA SER A 485 18.99 -8.18 -9.82
C SER A 485 19.19 -8.55 -8.35
N VAL A 486 20.13 -9.46 -8.07
CA VAL A 486 20.47 -9.88 -6.70
C VAL A 486 21.11 -8.73 -5.93
N GLU A 487 21.97 -7.94 -6.57
CA GLU A 487 22.64 -6.80 -5.99
C GLU A 487 21.63 -5.72 -5.56
N GLU A 488 20.66 -5.46 -6.41
CA GLU A 488 19.57 -4.53 -6.10
C GLU A 488 18.67 -5.07 -4.97
N LEU A 489 18.38 -6.37 -4.96
CA LEU A 489 17.62 -7.02 -3.90
C LEU A 489 18.32 -6.86 -2.54
N GLU A 490 19.63 -7.05 -2.49
CA GLU A 490 20.42 -6.87 -1.28
C GLU A 490 20.44 -5.40 -0.85
N TRP A 491 20.59 -4.47 -1.78
CA TRP A 491 20.56 -3.04 -1.51
C TRP A 491 19.19 -2.62 -0.93
N ARG A 492 18.09 -2.97 -1.61
CA ARG A 492 16.71 -2.68 -1.13
C ARG A 492 16.46 -3.30 0.25
N SER A 493 16.92 -4.52 0.46
CA SER A 493 16.78 -5.22 1.74
C SER A 493 17.53 -4.52 2.87
N ASN A 494 18.72 -3.98 2.60
CA ASN A 494 19.50 -3.24 3.58
C ASN A 494 18.90 -1.87 3.89
N GLU A 495 18.40 -1.15 2.88
CA GLU A 495 17.67 0.11 3.08
C GLU A 495 16.40 -0.10 3.89
N MET A 496 15.66 -1.18 3.60
CA MET A 496 14.47 -1.54 4.38
C MET A 496 14.81 -1.87 5.83
N LYS A 497 15.90 -2.59 6.10
CA LYS A 497 16.37 -2.86 7.47
C LYS A 497 16.71 -1.57 8.22
N LYS A 498 17.39 -0.62 7.57
CA LYS A 498 17.69 0.68 8.17
C LYS A 498 16.42 1.46 8.51
N LEU A 499 15.43 1.47 7.61
CA LEU A 499 14.14 2.09 7.85
C LEU A 499 13.44 1.45 9.05
N MET A 500 13.40 0.11 9.13
CA MET A 500 12.78 -0.62 10.24
C MET A 500 13.44 -0.26 11.58
N VAL A 501 14.77 -0.27 11.63
CA VAL A 501 15.52 0.12 12.84
C VAL A 501 15.22 1.56 13.25
N SER A 502 15.06 2.50 12.29
CA SER A 502 14.70 3.89 12.59
C SER A 502 13.30 4.03 13.23
N GLN A 503 12.45 3.02 13.06
CA GLN A 503 11.11 2.93 13.66
C GLN A 503 11.06 2.04 14.90
N ASP A 504 12.22 1.65 15.45
CA ASP A 504 12.36 0.69 16.55
C ASP A 504 11.71 -0.68 16.24
N LEU A 505 11.77 -1.10 14.98
CA LEU A 505 11.30 -2.38 14.49
C LEU A 505 12.49 -3.24 14.02
N GLN A 506 12.37 -4.54 14.18
CA GLN A 506 13.35 -5.48 13.64
C GLN A 506 12.75 -6.29 12.50
N MET A 507 13.56 -6.52 11.47
CA MET A 507 13.20 -7.34 10.34
C MET A 507 14.22 -8.47 10.18
N LYS A 508 13.74 -9.72 10.11
CA LYS A 508 14.57 -10.91 9.90
C LYS A 508 14.23 -11.61 8.59
N PRO A 509 15.22 -12.05 7.80
CA PRO A 509 14.97 -12.81 6.58
C PRO A 509 14.46 -14.21 6.91
N CYS A 510 13.57 -14.74 6.06
CA CYS A 510 13.03 -16.09 6.17
C CYS A 510 14.00 -17.11 5.53
N TYR A 511 15.22 -17.25 6.08
CA TYR A 511 16.23 -18.17 5.56
C TYR A 511 15.74 -19.63 5.53
N PHE A 512 15.97 -20.31 4.40
CA PHE A 512 15.57 -21.69 4.11
C PHE A 512 14.04 -21.95 4.19
N ARG A 513 13.24 -20.88 4.26
CA ARG A 513 11.76 -20.89 4.28
C ARG A 513 11.17 -19.90 3.29
N GLN A 514 11.92 -19.52 2.25
CA GLN A 514 11.47 -18.54 1.27
C GLN A 514 10.21 -19.02 0.53
N GLU A 515 10.13 -20.32 0.17
CA GLU A 515 8.94 -20.89 -0.46
C GLU A 515 7.70 -20.77 0.45
N GLN A 516 7.83 -21.20 1.72
CA GLN A 516 6.73 -21.14 2.69
C GLN A 516 6.30 -19.70 2.99
N ALA A 517 7.27 -18.79 3.08
CA ALA A 517 7.01 -17.37 3.27
C ALA A 517 6.29 -16.78 2.06
N PHE A 518 6.75 -17.05 0.84
CA PHE A 518 6.13 -16.58 -0.38
C PHE A 518 4.69 -17.09 -0.53
N LEU A 519 4.44 -18.39 -0.31
CA LEU A 519 3.10 -18.94 -0.30
C LEU A 519 2.20 -18.30 0.77
N SER A 520 2.77 -17.93 1.92
CA SER A 520 2.05 -17.23 2.98
C SER A 520 1.69 -15.80 2.60
N THR A 521 2.45 -15.14 1.72
CA THR A 521 2.14 -13.78 1.26
C THR A 521 1.07 -13.73 0.17
N LEU A 522 0.65 -14.86 -0.40
CA LEU A 522 -0.52 -14.87 -1.27
C LEU A 522 -1.78 -14.48 -0.48
N PRO A 523 -2.78 -13.83 -1.11
CA PRO A 523 -3.98 -13.35 -0.43
C PRO A 523 -4.95 -14.51 -0.12
N LEU A 524 -4.48 -15.46 0.70
CA LEU A 524 -5.18 -16.70 1.08
C LEU A 524 -5.31 -16.86 2.60
N ASN A 525 -4.87 -15.87 3.35
CA ASN A 525 -4.85 -15.85 4.82
C ASN A 525 -4.25 -17.12 5.44
N LYS A 526 -3.24 -17.70 4.79
CA LYS A 526 -2.57 -18.92 5.25
C LYS A 526 -1.11 -18.65 5.55
N MET A 527 -0.75 -18.70 6.81
CA MET A 527 0.63 -18.59 7.23
C MET A 527 1.20 -19.95 7.65
N GLU A 528 2.43 -20.25 7.23
CA GLU A 528 3.12 -21.47 7.64
C GLU A 528 3.33 -21.48 9.17
N LYS A 529 3.16 -22.64 9.80
CA LYS A 529 3.13 -22.78 11.27
C LYS A 529 4.41 -22.31 11.96
N GLY A 530 5.58 -22.58 11.37
CA GLY A 530 6.86 -22.14 11.90
C GLY A 530 7.06 -20.64 11.83
N LEU A 531 6.73 -20.03 10.67
CA LEU A 531 6.74 -18.59 10.51
C LEU A 531 5.75 -17.88 11.43
N TYR A 532 4.55 -18.44 11.57
CA TYR A 532 3.54 -17.95 12.51
C TYR A 532 4.08 -17.94 13.95
N ALA A 533 4.70 -19.01 14.38
CA ALA A 533 5.24 -19.12 15.74
C ALA A 533 6.37 -18.12 16.02
N LEU A 534 7.21 -17.83 15.02
CA LEU A 534 8.35 -16.91 15.13
C LEU A 534 7.95 -15.43 15.11
N SER A 535 6.88 -15.08 14.41
CA SER A 535 6.49 -13.68 14.18
C SER A 535 5.24 -13.24 14.93
N LYS A 536 4.49 -14.15 15.56
CA LYS A 536 3.25 -13.82 16.28
C LYS A 536 3.50 -12.85 17.43
N ARG A 537 2.74 -11.77 17.48
CA ARG A 537 2.72 -10.80 18.57
C ARG A 537 1.34 -10.72 19.18
N ASN A 538 1.24 -10.80 20.50
CA ASN A 538 -0.02 -10.62 21.21
C ASN A 538 -0.39 -9.13 21.31
N VAL A 539 -1.60 -8.80 20.93
CA VAL A 539 -2.09 -7.42 20.89
C VAL A 539 -3.57 -7.39 21.26
N LEU A 540 -4.01 -6.36 21.98
CA LEU A 540 -5.44 -6.09 22.21
C LEU A 540 -6.05 -5.33 21.01
N THR A 541 -7.37 -5.29 20.92
CA THR A 541 -8.08 -4.55 19.86
C THR A 541 -7.59 -3.11 19.74
N SER A 542 -7.33 -2.41 20.85
CA SER A 542 -6.79 -1.04 20.84
C SER A 542 -5.42 -0.95 20.17
N GLY A 543 -4.50 -1.87 20.47
CA GLY A 543 -3.19 -1.92 19.84
C GLY A 543 -3.27 -2.25 18.34
N VAL A 544 -4.15 -3.18 17.94
CA VAL A 544 -4.40 -3.47 16.52
C VAL A 544 -5.01 -2.26 15.81
N SER A 545 -5.95 -1.55 16.44
CA SER A 545 -6.55 -0.36 15.82
C SER A 545 -5.54 0.76 15.62
N GLY A 546 -4.56 0.91 16.53
CA GLY A 546 -3.43 1.83 16.37
C GLY A 546 -2.53 1.49 15.16
N CYS A 547 -2.53 0.23 14.70
CA CYS A 547 -1.82 -0.20 13.50
C CYS A 547 -2.52 0.20 12.19
N TYR A 548 -3.60 0.94 12.21
CA TYR A 548 -4.44 1.28 11.06
C TYR A 548 -3.68 1.30 9.72
N PRO A 549 -3.90 0.33 8.82
CA PRO A 549 -3.01 0.11 7.68
C PRO A 549 -3.44 0.83 6.40
N TYR A 550 -4.70 1.27 6.30
CA TYR A 550 -5.28 1.81 5.06
C TYR A 550 -4.93 3.29 4.86
N VAL A 551 -3.64 3.57 4.92
CA VAL A 551 -3.06 4.91 4.83
C VAL A 551 -2.23 5.03 3.57
N SER A 552 -2.51 6.01 2.72
CA SER A 552 -1.68 6.36 1.59
C SER A 552 -1.07 7.74 1.76
N PHE A 553 0.15 7.91 1.27
CA PHE A 553 0.78 9.22 1.08
C PHE A 553 0.54 9.77 -0.33
N GLU A 554 -0.20 9.06 -1.14
CA GLU A 554 -0.53 9.46 -2.49
C GLU A 554 -1.51 10.64 -2.47
N MET A 555 -1.25 11.60 -3.33
CA MET A 555 -2.15 12.70 -3.65
C MET A 555 -2.21 12.79 -5.16
N SER A 556 -3.08 12.01 -5.78
CA SER A 556 -3.22 11.95 -7.22
C SER A 556 -4.68 12.07 -7.60
N ASP A 557 -5.13 13.32 -7.80
CA ASP A 557 -6.47 13.62 -8.27
C ASP A 557 -6.53 13.45 -9.79
N ASP A 558 -7.60 12.86 -10.29
CA ASP A 558 -7.77 12.55 -11.72
C ASP A 558 -7.64 13.77 -12.65
N ASN A 559 -8.04 14.93 -12.19
CA ASN A 559 -8.07 16.15 -12.98
C ASN A 559 -7.17 17.26 -12.43
N GLY A 560 -6.19 16.91 -11.60
CA GLY A 560 -5.31 17.87 -10.95
C GLY A 560 -4.14 18.36 -11.81
N ILE A 561 -3.35 19.25 -11.23
CA ILE A 561 -2.05 19.69 -11.75
C ILE A 561 -0.94 19.01 -10.98
N LEU A 562 0.13 18.59 -11.64
CA LEU A 562 1.31 18.01 -10.99
C LEU A 562 2.03 19.09 -10.17
N LEU A 563 2.14 18.92 -8.87
CA LEU A 563 2.93 19.80 -8.01
C LEU A 563 4.36 19.28 -7.84
N GLY A 564 4.57 17.98 -7.87
CA GLY A 564 5.88 17.35 -7.70
C GLY A 564 5.81 15.86 -7.54
N VAL A 565 6.89 15.29 -7.02
CA VAL A 565 7.01 13.87 -6.66
C VAL A 565 7.18 13.76 -5.15
N ASN A 566 6.45 12.87 -4.52
CA ASN A 566 6.54 12.63 -3.08
C ASN A 566 7.92 12.04 -2.73
N ARG A 567 8.62 12.70 -1.81
CA ARG A 567 9.98 12.31 -1.42
C ARG A 567 10.06 10.94 -0.72
N TYR A 568 8.97 10.49 -0.11
CA TYR A 568 8.98 9.27 0.71
C TYR A 568 8.65 8.01 -0.08
N ASN A 569 7.79 8.10 -1.08
CA ASN A 569 7.29 6.93 -1.80
C ASN A 569 7.32 7.08 -3.33
N ASN A 570 7.92 8.15 -3.85
CA ASN A 570 8.01 8.46 -5.27
C ASN A 570 6.66 8.53 -6.02
N SER A 571 5.53 8.70 -5.29
CA SER A 571 4.24 8.91 -5.95
C SER A 571 4.15 10.31 -6.55
N LEU A 572 3.38 10.45 -7.63
CA LEU A 572 3.08 11.77 -8.19
C LEU A 572 2.14 12.53 -7.25
N ILE A 573 2.40 13.82 -7.06
CA ILE A 573 1.51 14.72 -6.33
C ILE A 573 0.76 15.54 -7.38
N ILE A 574 -0.44 15.08 -7.72
CA ILE A 574 -1.36 15.71 -8.67
C ILE A 574 -2.57 16.19 -7.88
N VAL A 575 -2.81 17.49 -7.85
CA VAL A 575 -3.83 18.10 -6.99
C VAL A 575 -4.85 18.88 -7.81
N ASP A 576 -6.12 18.54 -7.66
CA ASP A 576 -7.24 19.33 -8.17
C ASP A 576 -7.86 20.14 -7.02
N ILE A 577 -7.41 21.39 -6.86
CA ILE A 577 -7.87 22.27 -5.77
C ILE A 577 -9.39 22.57 -5.85
N PHE A 578 -10.02 22.35 -6.99
CA PHE A 578 -11.45 22.60 -7.19
C PHE A 578 -12.32 21.37 -6.89
N ASN A 579 -11.71 20.23 -6.55
CA ASN A 579 -12.43 19.01 -6.19
C ASN A 579 -13.09 19.15 -4.81
N SER A 580 -14.34 19.57 -4.79
CA SER A 580 -15.13 19.75 -3.56
C SER A 580 -15.43 18.46 -2.79
N LYS A 581 -15.24 17.28 -3.40
CA LYS A 581 -15.36 15.98 -2.72
C LYS A 581 -14.22 15.72 -1.75
N ILE A 582 -13.02 16.24 -2.07
CA ILE A 582 -11.79 16.04 -1.29
C ILE A 582 -11.49 17.28 -0.43
N TYR A 583 -11.58 18.49 -1.03
CA TYR A 583 -11.24 19.76 -0.37
C TYR A 583 -12.48 20.54 0.01
N LYS A 584 -12.54 21.06 1.24
CA LYS A 584 -13.67 21.86 1.74
C LYS A 584 -13.85 23.18 0.99
N ASN A 585 -12.76 23.75 0.49
CA ASN A 585 -12.76 24.95 -0.35
C ASN A 585 -11.48 24.96 -1.21
N ALA A 586 -11.45 25.82 -2.21
CA ALA A 586 -10.33 25.97 -3.16
C ALA A 586 -9.28 27.01 -2.70
N ASN A 587 -9.30 27.47 -1.47
CA ASN A 587 -8.34 28.44 -0.97
C ASN A 587 -7.01 27.75 -0.62
N MET A 588 -5.89 28.36 -1.05
CA MET A 588 -4.55 27.85 -0.82
C MET A 588 -3.63 28.95 -0.28
N ALA A 589 -2.85 28.65 0.75
CA ALA A 589 -1.80 29.50 1.24
C ALA A 589 -0.42 28.86 0.98
N ILE A 590 0.50 29.60 0.34
CA ILE A 590 1.87 29.17 0.08
C ILE A 590 2.80 29.95 1.03
N LEU A 591 3.35 29.26 2.01
CA LEU A 591 4.19 29.81 3.06
C LEU A 591 5.63 29.31 2.94
N GLY A 592 6.59 30.16 3.27
CA GLY A 592 8.00 29.79 3.25
C GLY A 592 8.89 30.99 3.51
N THR A 593 10.15 30.74 3.84
CA THR A 593 11.20 31.78 4.03
C THR A 593 11.54 32.47 2.71
N SER A 594 12.30 33.57 2.76
CA SER A 594 12.81 34.23 1.57
C SER A 594 13.71 33.27 0.78
N GLY A 595 13.58 33.21 -0.56
CA GLY A 595 14.35 32.29 -1.40
C GLY A 595 13.84 30.85 -1.46
N ALA A 596 12.80 30.47 -0.70
CA ALA A 596 12.27 29.10 -0.66
C ALA A 596 11.49 28.66 -1.93
N GLY A 597 11.38 29.52 -2.95
CA GLY A 597 10.72 29.19 -4.22
C GLY A 597 9.22 29.48 -4.27
N LYS A 598 8.64 30.26 -3.33
CA LYS A 598 7.19 30.57 -3.31
C LYS A 598 6.66 31.13 -4.64
N THR A 599 7.34 32.17 -5.17
CA THR A 599 6.95 32.81 -6.45
C THR A 599 7.06 31.82 -7.61
N PHE A 600 8.11 31.00 -7.63
CA PHE A 600 8.29 29.95 -8.66
C PHE A 600 7.14 28.95 -8.61
N THR A 601 6.78 28.47 -7.44
CA THR A 601 5.65 27.53 -7.27
C THR A 601 4.35 28.15 -7.76
N LEU A 602 4.09 29.42 -7.41
CA LEU A 602 2.89 30.13 -7.85
C LEU A 602 2.84 30.30 -9.37
N GLN A 603 3.96 30.65 -10.00
CA GLN A 603 4.07 30.77 -11.45
C GLN A 603 3.81 29.41 -12.14
N LEU A 604 4.42 28.34 -11.63
CA LEU A 604 4.25 27.00 -12.16
C LEU A 604 2.79 26.53 -12.07
N MET A 605 2.14 26.77 -10.92
CA MET A 605 0.73 26.47 -10.74
C MET A 605 -0.16 27.27 -11.71
N ALA A 606 0.11 28.59 -11.84
CA ALA A 606 -0.63 29.45 -12.74
C ALA A 606 -0.56 28.97 -14.20
N MET A 607 0.65 28.60 -14.67
CA MET A 607 0.86 28.06 -16.02
C MET A 607 0.10 26.75 -16.22
N ARG A 608 0.23 25.79 -15.28
CA ARG A 608 -0.43 24.49 -15.35
C ARG A 608 -1.96 24.58 -15.26
N LEU A 609 -2.48 25.53 -14.48
CA LEU A 609 -3.93 25.82 -14.46
C LEU A 609 -4.39 26.40 -15.79
N ARG A 610 -3.62 27.31 -16.39
CA ARG A 610 -3.96 27.88 -17.71
C ARG A 610 -3.92 26.81 -18.81
N GLU A 611 -2.96 25.86 -18.75
CA GLU A 611 -2.90 24.70 -19.64
C GLU A 611 -4.18 23.85 -19.60
N LYS A 612 -4.89 23.87 -18.46
CA LYS A 612 -6.22 23.23 -18.27
C LYS A 612 -7.40 24.15 -18.59
N ASN A 613 -7.18 25.23 -19.33
CA ASN A 613 -8.19 26.23 -19.65
C ASN A 613 -8.82 26.94 -18.45
N VAL A 614 -8.17 26.90 -17.28
CA VAL A 614 -8.60 27.70 -16.13
C VAL A 614 -8.15 29.13 -16.34
N GLN A 615 -9.08 30.07 -16.20
CA GLN A 615 -8.75 31.49 -16.27
C GLN A 615 -7.96 31.90 -15.02
N VAL A 616 -6.76 32.40 -15.22
CA VAL A 616 -5.85 32.81 -14.13
C VAL A 616 -5.69 34.32 -14.11
N PHE A 617 -5.94 34.90 -12.94
CA PHE A 617 -5.72 36.32 -12.68
C PHE A 617 -4.73 36.49 -11.52
N ILE A 618 -3.63 37.22 -11.74
CA ILE A 618 -2.59 37.43 -10.75
C ILE A 618 -2.55 38.90 -10.34
N LEU A 619 -2.74 39.17 -9.04
CA LEU A 619 -2.54 40.48 -8.45
C LEU A 619 -1.23 40.48 -7.66
N ALA A 620 -0.24 41.23 -8.15
CA ALA A 620 1.10 41.28 -7.57
C ALA A 620 1.52 42.70 -7.21
N PRO A 621 1.16 43.20 -6.02
CA PRO A 621 1.34 44.62 -5.67
C PRO A 621 2.80 45.05 -5.51
N LEU A 622 3.73 44.16 -5.12
CA LEU A 622 5.10 44.50 -4.81
C LEU A 622 6.15 43.91 -5.77
N LYS A 623 5.91 42.73 -6.33
CA LYS A 623 6.89 41.96 -7.10
C LYS A 623 6.34 41.52 -8.47
N GLY A 624 5.51 42.35 -9.08
CA GLY A 624 4.83 42.02 -10.34
C GLY A 624 5.79 41.67 -11.49
N HIS A 625 6.98 42.27 -11.52
CA HIS A 625 7.98 42.01 -12.56
C HIS A 625 8.43 40.55 -12.62
N GLU A 626 8.39 39.79 -11.50
CA GLU A 626 8.73 38.36 -11.48
C GLU A 626 7.79 37.53 -12.34
N PHE A 627 6.52 37.93 -12.49
CA PHE A 627 5.50 37.21 -13.27
C PHE A 627 5.51 37.53 -14.76
N ARG A 628 6.21 38.60 -15.20
CA ARG A 628 6.19 39.09 -16.56
C ARG A 628 6.57 38.01 -17.58
N ARG A 629 7.66 37.26 -17.31
CA ARG A 629 8.15 36.20 -18.19
C ARG A 629 7.12 35.06 -18.30
N ALA A 630 6.56 34.60 -17.19
CA ALA A 630 5.56 33.55 -17.16
C ALA A 630 4.31 33.97 -17.93
N CYS A 631 3.85 35.21 -17.77
CA CYS A 631 2.71 35.78 -18.48
C CYS A 631 2.92 35.79 -20.00
N HIS A 632 4.08 36.26 -20.47
CA HIS A 632 4.39 36.28 -21.91
C HIS A 632 4.56 34.91 -22.53
N ASN A 633 5.02 33.92 -21.77
CA ASN A 633 5.18 32.54 -22.25
C ASN A 633 3.85 31.85 -22.61
N ILE A 634 2.73 32.33 -22.04
CA ILE A 634 1.39 31.82 -22.30
C ILE A 634 0.48 32.78 -23.03
N ASP A 635 1.07 33.82 -23.71
CA ASP A 635 0.37 34.94 -24.34
C ASP A 635 -0.65 35.63 -23.43
N GLY A 636 -0.28 35.76 -22.14
CA GLY A 636 -1.08 36.46 -21.16
C GLY A 636 -0.90 37.99 -21.25
N GLU A 637 -1.89 38.72 -20.79
CA GLU A 637 -1.85 40.17 -20.70
C GLU A 637 -1.16 40.62 -19.42
N PHE A 638 -0.08 41.38 -19.54
CA PHE A 638 0.66 41.94 -18.44
C PHE A 638 0.39 43.42 -18.27
N ILE A 639 -0.36 43.77 -17.22
CA ILE A 639 -0.76 45.15 -16.93
C ILE A 639 0.10 45.68 -15.76
N GLN A 640 0.86 46.75 -16.00
CA GLN A 640 1.62 47.43 -14.98
C GLN A 640 0.95 48.75 -14.63
N ILE A 641 0.55 48.90 -13.36
CA ILE A 641 -0.03 50.14 -12.85
C ILE A 641 1.05 50.85 -12.05
N SER A 642 1.55 51.96 -12.59
CA SER A 642 2.53 52.88 -11.94
C SER A 642 2.41 54.28 -12.53
N PRO A 643 2.93 55.32 -11.86
CA PRO A 643 2.84 56.69 -12.36
C PRO A 643 3.47 56.89 -13.74
N ALA A 644 4.44 56.04 -14.14
CA ALA A 644 5.13 56.08 -15.42
C ALA A 644 4.62 55.04 -16.42
N SER A 645 3.54 54.32 -16.13
CA SER A 645 3.01 53.27 -16.97
C SER A 645 2.06 53.86 -18.05
N HIS A 646 2.09 53.26 -19.24
CA HIS A 646 1.12 53.54 -20.30
C HIS A 646 -0.22 52.78 -20.10
N HIS A 647 -0.29 51.86 -19.13
CA HIS A 647 -1.52 51.13 -18.85
C HIS A 647 -2.43 51.97 -17.95
N CYS A 648 -3.62 52.23 -18.41
CA CYS A 648 -4.65 52.97 -17.69
C CYS A 648 -5.91 52.10 -17.51
N ILE A 649 -6.50 52.15 -16.34
CA ILE A 649 -7.78 51.50 -16.07
C ILE A 649 -8.88 52.57 -16.10
N ASN A 650 -9.84 52.45 -17.01
CA ASN A 650 -10.99 53.31 -17.00
C ASN A 650 -11.97 52.88 -15.92
N ILE A 651 -11.91 53.59 -14.76
CA ILE A 651 -12.79 53.31 -13.62
C ILE A 651 -14.26 53.55 -13.90
N MET A 652 -14.58 54.33 -14.96
CA MET A 652 -15.96 54.66 -15.33
C MET A 652 -16.60 53.65 -16.27
N GLU A 653 -15.84 52.73 -16.88
CA GLU A 653 -16.35 51.73 -17.82
C GLU A 653 -17.36 50.80 -17.15
N ILE A 654 -18.55 50.66 -17.76
CA ILE A 654 -19.53 49.64 -17.36
C ILE A 654 -19.29 48.41 -18.23
N ARG A 655 -18.84 47.30 -17.60
CA ARG A 655 -18.59 46.04 -18.30
C ARG A 655 -19.90 45.28 -18.51
N LYS A 656 -19.99 44.62 -19.67
CA LYS A 656 -21.09 43.72 -19.98
C LYS A 656 -21.05 42.52 -19.02
N THR A 657 -22.05 42.40 -18.15
CA THR A 657 -22.15 41.26 -17.25
C THR A 657 -22.84 40.10 -17.97
N ASP A 658 -22.24 38.91 -17.98
CA ASP A 658 -22.89 37.73 -18.51
C ASP A 658 -24.15 37.43 -17.71
N GLN A 659 -25.31 37.43 -18.37
CA GLN A 659 -26.64 37.22 -17.75
C GLN A 659 -26.75 35.89 -16.96
N LYS A 660 -25.83 34.95 -17.17
CA LYS A 660 -25.76 33.68 -16.43
C LYS A 660 -25.23 33.78 -15.01
N ALA A 661 -24.57 34.87 -14.65
CA ALA A 661 -24.00 35.07 -13.31
C ALA A 661 -25.00 35.61 -12.26
N ASN A 662 -26.21 36.03 -12.70
CA ASN A 662 -27.23 36.60 -11.82
C ASN A 662 -28.33 35.58 -11.43
N ILE A 663 -27.97 34.34 -11.12
CA ILE A 663 -28.90 33.40 -10.46
C ILE A 663 -29.00 33.83 -9.02
N CYS A 664 -30.01 34.69 -8.71
CA CYS A 664 -30.42 34.94 -7.35
C CYS A 664 -31.07 33.68 -6.76
N LEU A 665 -30.63 33.30 -5.56
CA LEU A 665 -31.11 32.15 -4.79
C LEU A 665 -32.57 32.27 -4.28
N ASP A 666 -33.22 33.38 -4.52
CA ASP A 666 -34.62 33.59 -4.14
C ASP A 666 -35.53 33.70 -5.36
N GLY A 667 -36.52 32.83 -5.40
CA GLY A 667 -37.44 32.60 -6.52
C GLY A 667 -38.45 33.74 -6.83
N ASP A 668 -38.14 35.00 -6.54
CA ASP A 668 -38.99 36.12 -6.87
C ASP A 668 -38.48 36.91 -8.08
N GLN A 669 -39.42 37.11 -9.01
CA GLN A 669 -39.43 37.89 -10.22
C GLN A 669 -38.16 38.71 -10.55
N ARG A 670 -37.59 38.43 -11.70
CA ARG A 670 -36.51 39.15 -12.39
C ARG A 670 -36.76 40.65 -12.47
N ALA A 671 -36.49 41.40 -11.44
CA ALA A 671 -36.19 42.81 -11.61
C ALA A 671 -34.82 42.92 -12.25
N GLU A 672 -34.74 43.35 -13.50
CA GLU A 672 -33.47 43.69 -14.16
C GLU A 672 -32.74 44.71 -13.27
N ARG A 673 -31.71 44.26 -12.55
CA ARG A 673 -30.86 45.17 -11.78
C ARG A 673 -30.14 46.09 -12.78
N SER A 674 -30.27 47.41 -12.57
CA SER A 674 -29.57 48.39 -13.38
C SER A 674 -28.05 48.22 -13.25
N GLU A 675 -27.39 47.93 -14.36
CA GLU A 675 -25.90 47.83 -14.45
C GLU A 675 -25.26 49.15 -14.06
N LEU A 676 -25.88 50.28 -14.41
CA LEU A 676 -25.45 51.62 -14.00
C LEU A 676 -25.51 51.80 -12.49
N ALA A 677 -26.58 51.37 -11.82
CA ALA A 677 -26.71 51.47 -10.37
C ALA A 677 -25.60 50.64 -9.66
N ALA A 678 -25.38 49.42 -10.14
CA ALA A 678 -24.29 48.56 -9.62
C ALA A 678 -22.90 49.20 -9.86
N LYS A 679 -22.69 49.86 -10.98
CA LYS A 679 -21.44 50.59 -11.23
C LYS A 679 -21.29 51.80 -10.34
N ILE A 680 -22.30 52.61 -10.14
CA ILE A 680 -22.30 53.78 -9.27
C ILE A 680 -21.95 53.34 -7.84
N GLN A 681 -22.56 52.26 -7.37
CA GLN A 681 -22.24 51.71 -6.03
C GLN A 681 -20.75 51.31 -5.87
N ARG A 682 -20.17 50.70 -6.88
CA ARG A 682 -18.73 50.39 -6.92
C ARG A 682 -17.86 51.65 -6.93
N LEU A 683 -18.28 52.69 -7.67
CA LEU A 683 -17.59 53.98 -7.69
C LEU A 683 -17.67 54.70 -6.35
N HIS A 684 -18.77 54.61 -5.63
CA HIS A 684 -18.89 55.12 -4.29
C HIS A 684 -17.88 54.43 -3.32
N ILE A 685 -17.75 53.11 -3.44
CA ILE A 685 -16.72 52.40 -2.65
C ILE A 685 -15.33 52.88 -3.01
N PHE A 686 -15.03 53.00 -4.30
CA PHE A 686 -13.75 53.49 -4.75
C PHE A 686 -13.42 54.91 -4.24
N PHE A 687 -14.37 55.86 -4.37
CA PHE A 687 -14.17 57.24 -3.92
C PHE A 687 -14.15 57.32 -2.38
N SER A 688 -14.86 56.47 -1.66
CA SER A 688 -14.76 56.39 -0.20
C SER A 688 -13.42 55.90 0.29
N LEU A 689 -12.74 55.03 -0.46
CA LEU A 689 -11.35 54.64 -0.18
C LEU A 689 -10.34 55.73 -0.52
N LEU A 690 -10.61 56.55 -1.56
CA LEU A 690 -9.77 57.61 -1.98
C LEU A 690 -9.88 58.84 -1.07
N ILE A 691 -11.08 59.12 -0.57
CA ILE A 691 -11.43 60.23 0.32
C ILE A 691 -12.15 59.65 1.57
N PRO A 692 -11.39 59.20 2.59
CA PRO A 692 -11.97 58.50 3.74
C PRO A 692 -12.97 59.35 4.53
N ASP A 693 -12.75 60.65 4.61
CA ASP A 693 -13.51 61.58 5.43
C ASP A 693 -14.65 62.29 4.66
N MET A 694 -15.11 61.69 3.56
CA MET A 694 -16.21 62.25 2.76
C MET A 694 -17.51 62.36 3.56
N SER A 695 -18.05 63.58 3.69
CA SER A 695 -19.32 63.87 4.36
C SER A 695 -20.54 63.30 3.61
N HIS A 696 -21.69 63.25 4.26
CA HIS A 696 -22.93 62.84 3.63
C HIS A 696 -23.37 63.73 2.45
N GLU A 697 -23.16 65.03 2.57
CA GLU A 697 -23.44 65.96 1.52
C GLU A 697 -22.55 65.74 0.28
N GLU A 698 -21.25 65.53 0.51
CA GLU A 698 -20.31 65.26 -0.59
C GLU A 698 -20.62 63.94 -1.27
N ARG A 699 -21.05 62.91 -0.52
CA ARG A 699 -21.49 61.63 -1.12
C ARG A 699 -22.74 61.79 -2.02
N GLN A 700 -23.69 62.64 -1.59
CA GLN A 700 -24.89 62.92 -2.36
C GLN A 700 -24.53 63.70 -3.65
N LEU A 701 -23.64 64.69 -3.54
CA LEU A 701 -23.15 65.45 -4.69
C LEU A 701 -22.36 64.57 -5.67
N LEU A 702 -21.58 63.60 -5.14
CA LEU A 702 -20.86 62.66 -5.96
C LEU A 702 -21.83 61.74 -6.73
N ASP A 703 -22.87 61.25 -6.07
CA ASP A 703 -23.90 60.42 -6.69
C ASP A 703 -24.58 61.14 -7.84
N GLU A 704 -25.01 62.39 -7.58
CA GLU A 704 -25.62 63.21 -8.61
C GLU A 704 -24.66 63.50 -9.80
N ALA A 705 -23.39 63.79 -9.51
CA ALA A 705 -22.37 64.03 -10.53
C ALA A 705 -22.12 62.79 -11.35
N LEU A 706 -22.04 61.58 -10.77
CA LEU A 706 -21.85 60.32 -11.47
C LEU A 706 -23.06 60.07 -12.40
N ILE A 707 -24.28 60.21 -11.89
CA ILE A 707 -25.48 60.00 -12.71
C ILE A 707 -25.51 60.98 -13.88
N LYS A 708 -25.25 62.27 -13.65
CA LYS A 708 -25.18 63.26 -14.72
C LYS A 708 -24.08 62.94 -15.74
N THR A 709 -22.91 62.51 -15.30
CA THR A 709 -21.79 62.12 -16.18
C THR A 709 -22.17 60.98 -17.15
N TYR A 710 -22.83 59.95 -16.63
CA TYR A 710 -23.32 58.87 -17.50
C TYR A 710 -24.45 59.32 -18.43
N ALA A 711 -25.32 60.17 -17.90
CA ALA A 711 -26.43 60.72 -18.70
C ALA A 711 -25.93 61.55 -19.91
N LEU A 712 -24.81 62.26 -19.78
CA LEU A 712 -24.17 63.00 -20.90
C LEU A 712 -23.75 62.06 -22.04
N LYS A 713 -23.48 60.80 -21.75
CA LYS A 713 -23.21 59.73 -22.75
C LYS A 713 -24.46 58.94 -23.15
N GLY A 714 -25.64 59.36 -22.71
CA GLY A 714 -26.90 58.71 -23.00
C GLY A 714 -27.07 57.38 -22.29
N ILE A 715 -26.39 57.18 -21.15
CA ILE A 715 -26.48 55.97 -20.30
C ILE A 715 -27.38 56.31 -19.14
N THR A 716 -28.44 55.52 -18.97
CA THR A 716 -29.46 55.68 -17.91
C THR A 716 -29.61 54.36 -17.10
N HIS A 717 -30.43 54.38 -16.07
CA HIS A 717 -30.73 53.20 -15.29
C HIS A 717 -31.40 52.04 -16.08
N GLN A 718 -31.86 52.32 -17.31
CA GLN A 718 -32.37 51.29 -18.19
C GLN A 718 -31.23 50.63 -18.93
N ASN A 719 -31.03 49.30 -18.77
CA ASN A 719 -29.94 48.54 -19.36
C ASN A 719 -29.92 48.63 -20.91
N ALA A 720 -31.07 48.86 -21.53
CA ALA A 720 -31.17 49.12 -22.98
C ALA A 720 -30.34 50.36 -23.43
N SER A 721 -30.12 51.36 -22.57
CA SER A 721 -29.33 52.56 -22.83
C SER A 721 -27.82 52.30 -22.98
N LEU A 722 -27.35 51.12 -22.55
CA LEU A 722 -25.96 50.66 -22.69
C LEU A 722 -25.59 50.22 -24.10
N TYR A 723 -26.58 50.09 -24.97
CA TYR A 723 -26.36 49.67 -26.36
C TYR A 723 -26.61 50.82 -27.32
N GLN A 724 -25.85 50.83 -28.42
CA GLN A 724 -26.07 51.75 -29.54
C GLN A 724 -27.20 51.25 -30.44
N GLN A 725 -27.64 52.07 -31.41
CA GLN A 725 -28.69 51.67 -32.34
C GLN A 725 -28.30 50.48 -33.25
N ASP A 726 -27.02 50.24 -33.43
CA ASP A 726 -26.45 49.09 -34.15
C ASP A 726 -26.29 47.83 -33.28
N GLY A 727 -26.73 47.87 -32.03
CA GLY A 727 -26.62 46.79 -31.09
C GLY A 727 -25.22 46.62 -30.41
N SER A 728 -24.25 47.49 -30.74
CA SER A 728 -22.94 47.49 -30.10
C SER A 728 -23.01 48.07 -28.69
N TYR A 729 -22.17 47.55 -27.77
CA TYR A 729 -22.11 48.01 -26.39
C TYR A 729 -21.39 49.40 -26.33
N LYS A 730 -21.95 50.33 -25.63
CA LYS A 730 -21.28 51.61 -25.35
C LYS A 730 -20.13 51.39 -24.38
N PRO A 731 -18.90 51.92 -24.67
CA PRO A 731 -17.76 51.74 -23.78
C PRO A 731 -17.90 52.46 -22.43
#